data_7f227f35b198873c82b691c356ce1563
#
_entry.id   7f227f35b198873c82b691c356ce1563
#
_cell.length_a   1.000
_cell.length_b   1.000
_cell.length_c   1.000
_cell.angle_alpha   90.00
_cell.angle_beta   90.00
_cell.angle_gamma   90.00
#
_symmetry.space_group_name_H-M   'P 1'
#
loop_
_entity.id
_entity.type
_entity.pdbx_description
1 polymer ?
#
loop_
_entity_poly.entity_id
_entity_poly.type
_entity_poly.pdbx_seq_one_letter_code
_entity_poly.pdbx_strand_id
1 'polypeptide(L)'
;MPEDWFAFRRSEPGAASGSVLDASAWLDAPAGSHGFVKRDGDRLCFEDGTRVQFWGTGIASGAPYPDAPKAERWADYLATYGANAVRFHKFTRPAISGSVSTRLDEEKWAQLDYFQARLRERGVYYGWSPIYGHRPRPGDAERLRAYDEIAGIEVPWSHLSGSTSGLVNFAEDLQDLHIDLVTHMLEHRNPHTGLRYADDPALAFVELQNEDNLFWGAIKKVLPQAPTYRRLLKKQFSNWLTEKYGSQRELVAAWGEEHVPDGAHLEKDNFYPKPNHGYFSYEYEQAREAGRPMPRHVMDRVQFLYERQSSFYERFSEAIRETGYEGPIVSTNWQAGGGPSHYLNLHSDYRTGLIDRHNYFGGGTGHTLEAPGEVNNAAMVSAPGSGLLSTGMQQVENRPFALSEWISKAPNEWTAEAAPLVAAYGMGLQGWDASYSFANNKPHLTETVGQRNHNVYNTDVPTHMGLYPALARMIYRRDVEEGDVISERNVSVERLLEEGTLGFSETVEQDYDEKSFGGIVPQEALAAGRVVVDFTEGPEATRAPDLSPFWNRESHLVRSNTGQLAWHYAPGDTATDPPDERSSFVTIDTPGTKGVVGFAAGKTHALGAVELQIETPFAVVFVTALGEEASVTEAGRLLVTTVARARNTGMRYSGDGARPRPRRAAHRAHGRSPRGRDGAARRRGARDDVLRDRVRVKS
;
A
#
# COMPACT_ATOMS: atom_id res chain seq x y z
N MET A 1 33.95 8.92 6.22
CA MET A 1 32.86 8.41 7.08
C MET A 1 33.00 9.11 8.41
N PRO A 2 31.89 9.49 9.07
CA PRO A 2 31.94 9.78 10.50
C PRO A 2 32.53 8.59 11.27
N GLU A 3 33.18 8.81 12.39
CA GLU A 3 33.86 7.75 13.16
C GLU A 3 32.88 6.65 13.64
N ASP A 4 31.60 6.97 13.76
CA ASP A 4 30.55 6.06 14.26
C ASP A 4 29.82 5.23 13.16
N TRP A 5 30.23 5.39 11.90
CA TRP A 5 29.63 4.69 10.77
C TRP A 5 30.55 3.59 10.24
N PHE A 6 29.94 2.49 9.79
CA PHE A 6 30.68 1.43 9.10
C PHE A 6 30.09 1.18 7.68
N ALA A 7 30.92 0.67 6.79
CA ALA A 7 30.49 0.29 5.47
C ALA A 7 29.68 -1.00 5.52
N PHE A 8 28.41 -0.94 5.16
CA PHE A 8 27.64 -2.16 4.98
C PHE A 8 28.19 -2.96 3.81
N ARG A 9 28.38 -4.25 4.03
CA ARG A 9 28.69 -5.23 3.01
C ARG A 9 27.67 -6.34 3.10
N ARG A 10 26.97 -6.59 1.98
CA ARG A 10 26.05 -7.70 1.91
C ARG A 10 26.79 -9.01 2.18
N SER A 11 26.10 -9.91 2.83
CA SER A 11 26.55 -11.29 2.92
C SER A 11 26.49 -11.97 1.55
N GLU A 12 27.30 -13.03 1.37
CA GLU A 12 27.19 -13.88 0.18
C GLU A 12 25.77 -14.44 0.05
N PRO A 13 25.26 -14.65 -1.18
CA PRO A 13 23.95 -15.27 -1.38
C PRO A 13 23.84 -16.58 -0.62
N GLY A 14 22.76 -16.77 0.14
CA GLY A 14 22.53 -17.95 0.97
C GLY A 14 23.23 -17.96 2.33
N ALA A 15 24.04 -16.96 2.69
CA ALA A 15 24.73 -16.92 3.99
C ALA A 15 23.78 -16.83 5.20
N ALA A 16 22.55 -16.34 5.02
CA ALA A 16 21.52 -16.32 6.06
C ALA A 16 20.84 -17.68 6.25
N SER A 17 20.86 -18.55 5.24
CA SER A 17 20.25 -19.90 5.31
C SER A 17 20.93 -20.76 6.38
N GLY A 18 20.12 -21.39 7.23
CA GLY A 18 20.60 -22.21 8.36
C GLY A 18 21.21 -21.39 9.51
N SER A 19 21.27 -20.05 9.40
CA SER A 19 21.71 -19.17 10.48
C SER A 19 20.53 -18.81 11.42
N VAL A 20 20.79 -18.00 12.46
CA VAL A 20 19.75 -17.47 13.34
C VAL A 20 18.78 -16.50 12.64
N LEU A 21 19.15 -16.00 11.46
CA LEU A 21 18.29 -15.16 10.64
C LEU A 21 17.29 -15.99 9.82
N ASP A 22 17.58 -17.26 9.58
CA ASP A 22 16.74 -18.14 8.77
C ASP A 22 15.36 -18.31 9.43
N ALA A 23 14.36 -17.75 8.78
CA ALA A 23 12.96 -17.85 9.20
C ALA A 23 12.14 -18.79 8.29
N SER A 24 12.76 -19.52 7.37
CA SER A 24 12.07 -20.38 6.41
C SER A 24 11.26 -21.50 7.08
N ALA A 25 11.70 -21.98 8.26
CA ALA A 25 10.96 -22.97 9.04
C ALA A 25 9.63 -22.46 9.62
N TRP A 26 9.39 -21.16 9.57
CA TRP A 26 8.14 -20.54 9.99
C TRP A 26 7.08 -20.46 8.88
N LEU A 27 7.45 -20.87 7.67
CA LEU A 27 6.56 -20.85 6.52
C LEU A 27 6.00 -22.24 6.25
N ASP A 28 4.69 -22.31 6.00
CA ASP A 28 4.01 -23.56 5.65
C ASP A 28 4.31 -23.93 4.19
N ALA A 29 5.29 -24.79 4.00
CA ALA A 29 5.71 -25.24 2.68
C ALA A 29 5.13 -26.62 2.34
N PRO A 30 4.57 -26.82 1.14
CA PRO A 30 4.39 -25.83 0.08
C PRO A 30 3.21 -24.86 0.37
N ALA A 31 3.30 -23.63 -0.14
CA ALA A 31 2.16 -22.70 -0.10
C ALA A 31 0.92 -23.35 -0.73
N GLY A 32 -0.26 -23.12 -0.13
CA GLY A 32 -1.50 -23.75 -0.54
C GLY A 32 -1.77 -25.13 0.09
N SER A 33 -0.93 -25.60 1.03
CA SER A 33 -1.15 -26.86 1.75
C SER A 33 -2.42 -26.86 2.61
N HIS A 34 -2.91 -25.70 3.02
CA HIS A 34 -4.14 -25.48 3.80
C HIS A 34 -5.37 -25.15 2.94
N GLY A 35 -5.28 -25.32 1.62
CA GLY A 35 -6.34 -24.93 0.69
C GLY A 35 -6.32 -23.45 0.33
N PHE A 36 -7.41 -22.96 -0.27
CA PHE A 36 -7.53 -21.58 -0.69
C PHE A 36 -7.61 -20.61 0.51
N VAL A 37 -7.11 -19.40 0.27
CA VAL A 37 -7.39 -18.28 1.16
C VAL A 37 -8.87 -17.91 1.06
N LYS A 38 -9.54 -17.77 2.17
CA LYS A 38 -10.95 -17.39 2.29
C LYS A 38 -11.09 -16.19 3.22
N ARG A 39 -12.23 -15.53 3.12
CA ARG A 39 -12.64 -14.51 4.08
C ARG A 39 -13.55 -15.13 5.13
N ASP A 40 -13.24 -14.86 6.40
CA ASP A 40 -14.10 -15.14 7.54
C ASP A 40 -14.29 -13.87 8.37
N GLY A 41 -15.41 -13.18 8.15
CA GLY A 41 -15.69 -11.88 8.73
C GLY A 41 -14.65 -10.83 8.31
N ASP A 42 -13.92 -10.31 9.29
CA ASP A 42 -12.83 -9.34 9.16
C ASP A 42 -11.44 -9.98 9.08
N ARG A 43 -11.37 -11.30 8.78
CA ARG A 43 -10.12 -12.07 8.74
C ARG A 43 -9.92 -12.80 7.43
N LEU A 44 -8.64 -13.05 7.12
CA LEU A 44 -8.24 -14.05 6.16
C LEU A 44 -7.95 -15.38 6.87
N CYS A 45 -8.54 -16.46 6.39
CA CYS A 45 -8.31 -17.81 6.83
C CYS A 45 -8.05 -18.72 5.62
N PHE A 46 -7.45 -19.87 5.84
CA PHE A 46 -7.43 -20.94 4.85
C PHE A 46 -8.73 -21.75 4.88
N GLU A 47 -8.95 -22.62 3.89
CA GLU A 47 -10.12 -23.50 3.84
C GLU A 47 -10.26 -24.41 5.07
N ASP A 48 -9.16 -24.80 5.68
CA ASP A 48 -9.16 -25.60 6.91
C ASP A 48 -9.49 -24.80 8.19
N GLY A 49 -9.75 -23.50 8.06
CA GLY A 49 -10.05 -22.58 9.16
C GLY A 49 -8.83 -21.98 9.85
N THR A 50 -7.62 -22.33 9.44
CA THR A 50 -6.38 -21.74 9.98
C THR A 50 -6.29 -20.27 9.59
N ARG A 51 -6.17 -19.36 10.57
CA ARG A 51 -5.99 -17.93 10.32
C ARG A 51 -4.64 -17.67 9.66
N VAL A 52 -4.62 -16.84 8.64
CA VAL A 52 -3.41 -16.41 7.94
C VAL A 52 -3.21 -14.91 8.02
N GLN A 53 -1.94 -14.49 8.17
CA GLN A 53 -1.49 -13.12 7.96
C GLN A 53 -0.33 -13.13 6.97
N PHE A 54 -0.42 -12.30 5.93
CA PHE A 54 0.62 -12.19 4.92
C PHE A 54 1.59 -11.05 5.23
N TRP A 55 2.83 -11.41 5.54
CA TRP A 55 3.96 -10.49 5.70
C TRP A 55 4.87 -10.60 4.49
N GLY A 56 4.69 -9.72 3.54
CA GLY A 56 5.24 -9.84 2.21
C GLY A 56 5.92 -8.60 1.67
N THR A 57 6.21 -8.66 0.38
CA THR A 57 6.80 -7.56 -0.38
C THR A 57 6.32 -7.55 -1.83
N GLY A 58 6.32 -6.37 -2.46
CA GLY A 58 5.96 -6.22 -3.87
C GLY A 58 7.13 -6.53 -4.81
N ILE A 59 6.86 -7.26 -5.89
CA ILE A 59 7.80 -7.48 -7.01
C ILE A 59 7.15 -6.91 -8.27
N ALA A 60 7.77 -5.90 -8.91
CA ALA A 60 7.07 -5.07 -9.88
C ALA A 60 7.64 -5.14 -11.30
N SER A 61 6.80 -4.82 -12.28
CA SER A 61 7.13 -4.61 -13.69
C SER A 61 7.78 -5.85 -14.33
N GLY A 62 9.02 -5.76 -14.79
CA GLY A 62 9.76 -6.86 -15.41
C GLY A 62 10.46 -7.81 -14.43
N ALA A 63 10.41 -7.51 -13.14
CA ALA A 63 11.10 -8.31 -12.12
C ALA A 63 10.48 -9.71 -11.88
N PRO A 64 9.16 -9.93 -12.08
CA PRO A 64 8.53 -11.26 -12.01
C PRO A 64 8.99 -12.28 -13.06
N TYR A 65 9.86 -11.91 -13.98
CA TYR A 65 10.39 -12.76 -15.07
C TYR A 65 11.89 -13.01 -14.93
N PRO A 66 12.37 -13.58 -13.81
CA PRO A 66 13.78 -13.94 -13.65
C PRO A 66 14.14 -15.18 -14.48
N ASP A 67 15.42 -15.34 -14.80
CA ASP A 67 15.93 -16.65 -15.21
C ASP A 67 15.85 -17.69 -14.07
N ALA A 68 15.91 -18.97 -14.40
CA ALA A 68 15.73 -20.04 -13.42
C ALA A 68 16.71 -19.94 -12.22
N PRO A 69 18.04 -19.74 -12.41
CA PRO A 69 18.95 -19.58 -11.28
C PRO A 69 18.64 -18.36 -10.38
N LYS A 70 18.08 -17.29 -10.94
CA LYS A 70 17.68 -16.12 -10.18
C LYS A 70 16.36 -16.36 -9.45
N ALA A 71 15.42 -17.08 -10.08
CA ALA A 71 14.16 -17.48 -9.46
C ALA A 71 14.37 -18.31 -8.20
N GLU A 72 15.26 -19.35 -8.27
CA GLU A 72 15.65 -20.17 -7.13
C GLU A 72 16.19 -19.31 -5.98
N ARG A 73 17.23 -18.51 -6.27
CA ARG A 73 17.82 -17.64 -5.25
C ARG A 73 16.84 -16.64 -4.66
N TRP A 74 15.83 -16.21 -5.45
CA TRP A 74 14.85 -15.23 -4.97
C TRP A 74 13.83 -15.88 -4.05
N ALA A 75 13.33 -17.05 -4.39
CA ALA A 75 12.45 -17.81 -3.52
C ALA A 75 13.16 -18.18 -2.19
N ASP A 76 14.41 -18.65 -2.26
CA ASP A 76 15.23 -18.94 -1.08
C ASP A 76 15.46 -17.68 -0.20
N TYR A 77 15.75 -16.52 -0.83
CA TYR A 77 15.97 -15.27 -0.13
C TYR A 77 14.71 -14.82 0.62
N LEU A 78 13.56 -14.83 -0.04
CA LEU A 78 12.30 -14.43 0.58
C LEU A 78 11.92 -15.32 1.75
N ALA A 79 11.98 -16.64 1.57
CA ALA A 79 11.71 -17.60 2.62
C ALA A 79 12.67 -17.46 3.81
N THR A 80 13.98 -17.34 3.54
CA THR A 80 15.01 -17.16 4.59
C THR A 80 14.74 -15.89 5.43
N TYR A 81 14.28 -14.82 4.80
CA TYR A 81 13.93 -13.57 5.51
C TYR A 81 12.50 -13.59 6.10
N GLY A 82 11.77 -14.68 5.94
CA GLY A 82 10.45 -14.88 6.53
C GLY A 82 9.31 -14.14 5.81
N ALA A 83 9.51 -13.78 4.53
CA ALA A 83 8.40 -13.30 3.71
C ALA A 83 7.55 -14.48 3.24
N ASN A 84 6.31 -14.61 3.72
CA ASN A 84 5.40 -15.68 3.33
C ASN A 84 4.53 -15.34 2.12
N ALA A 85 4.64 -14.13 1.57
CA ALA A 85 3.92 -13.76 0.36
C ALA A 85 4.64 -12.70 -0.48
N VAL A 86 4.32 -12.67 -1.79
CA VAL A 86 4.71 -11.61 -2.70
C VAL A 86 3.49 -11.08 -3.45
N ARG A 87 3.45 -9.77 -3.71
CA ARG A 87 2.51 -9.15 -4.63
C ARG A 87 3.20 -8.85 -5.94
N PHE A 88 2.82 -9.54 -7.01
CA PHE A 88 3.27 -9.21 -8.36
C PHE A 88 2.49 -8.01 -8.90
N HIS A 89 3.18 -6.90 -9.13
CA HIS A 89 2.56 -5.64 -9.48
C HIS A 89 2.89 -5.19 -10.91
N LYS A 90 1.87 -4.73 -11.66
CA LYS A 90 1.93 -4.23 -13.05
C LYS A 90 2.84 -5.05 -13.97
N PHE A 91 2.78 -6.36 -13.83
CA PHE A 91 3.72 -7.27 -14.48
C PHE A 91 3.29 -7.69 -15.89
N THR A 92 2.03 -7.53 -16.27
CA THR A 92 1.53 -7.94 -17.58
C THR A 92 2.06 -7.06 -18.72
N ARG A 93 2.21 -5.76 -18.49
CA ARG A 93 2.68 -4.83 -19.52
C ARG A 93 4.03 -5.20 -20.16
N PRO A 94 5.09 -5.53 -19.41
CA PRO A 94 6.37 -5.96 -20.01
C PRO A 94 6.32 -7.38 -20.60
N ALA A 95 5.24 -8.11 -20.40
CA ALA A 95 5.06 -9.48 -20.86
C ALA A 95 4.17 -9.59 -22.10
N ILE A 96 3.72 -8.48 -22.67
CA ILE A 96 2.86 -8.45 -23.84
C ILE A 96 3.60 -7.74 -24.98
N SER A 97 4.08 -8.47 -25.97
CA SER A 97 4.73 -7.94 -27.16
C SER A 97 3.93 -8.16 -28.44
N GLY A 98 2.94 -9.06 -28.42
CA GLY A 98 2.09 -9.43 -29.54
C GLY A 98 1.15 -8.32 -30.02
N SER A 99 0.31 -8.64 -31.01
CA SER A 99 -0.65 -7.71 -31.62
C SER A 99 -1.88 -7.43 -30.75
N VAL A 100 -2.19 -8.28 -29.79
CA VAL A 100 -3.31 -8.14 -28.85
C VAL A 100 -2.80 -7.93 -27.44
N SER A 101 -3.55 -7.16 -26.64
CA SER A 101 -3.11 -6.76 -25.30
C SER A 101 -3.54 -7.73 -24.19
N THR A 102 -4.21 -8.82 -24.53
CA THR A 102 -4.80 -9.75 -23.57
C THR A 102 -4.06 -11.09 -23.51
N ARG A 103 -2.86 -11.18 -24.10
CA ARG A 103 -2.06 -12.41 -24.13
C ARG A 103 -0.60 -12.12 -23.79
N LEU A 104 -0.09 -12.85 -22.81
CA LEU A 104 1.33 -12.81 -22.44
C LEU A 104 2.14 -13.65 -23.42
N ASP A 105 3.40 -13.25 -23.64
CA ASP A 105 4.37 -13.96 -24.45
C ASP A 105 4.73 -15.31 -23.81
N GLU A 106 4.91 -16.36 -24.61
CA GLU A 106 5.25 -17.70 -24.15
C GLU A 106 6.53 -17.75 -23.29
N GLU A 107 7.56 -16.97 -23.66
CA GLU A 107 8.78 -16.87 -22.87
C GLU A 107 8.52 -16.27 -21.48
N LYS A 108 7.62 -15.28 -21.41
CA LYS A 108 7.23 -14.66 -20.13
C LYS A 108 6.39 -15.59 -19.29
N TRP A 109 5.50 -16.37 -19.90
CA TRP A 109 4.81 -17.44 -19.22
C TRP A 109 5.79 -18.43 -18.59
N ALA A 110 6.72 -18.96 -19.37
CA ALA A 110 7.69 -19.94 -18.87
C ALA A 110 8.51 -19.41 -17.68
N GLN A 111 8.90 -18.12 -17.70
CA GLN A 111 9.63 -17.48 -16.60
C GLN A 111 8.74 -17.30 -15.36
N LEU A 112 7.51 -16.84 -15.54
CA LEU A 112 6.56 -16.62 -14.46
C LEU A 112 6.14 -17.92 -13.79
N ASP A 113 5.78 -18.92 -14.59
CA ASP A 113 5.38 -20.26 -14.14
C ASP A 113 6.48 -20.91 -13.28
N TYR A 114 7.73 -20.83 -13.74
CA TYR A 114 8.85 -21.35 -12.98
C TYR A 114 9.04 -20.62 -11.66
N PHE A 115 9.03 -19.29 -11.67
CA PHE A 115 9.25 -18.51 -10.47
C PHE A 115 8.14 -18.73 -9.44
N GLN A 116 6.87 -18.75 -9.86
CA GLN A 116 5.73 -18.99 -8.96
C GLN A 116 5.77 -20.42 -8.39
N ALA A 117 6.15 -21.41 -9.17
CA ALA A 117 6.35 -22.77 -8.67
C ALA A 117 7.45 -22.83 -7.60
N ARG A 118 8.56 -22.11 -7.77
CA ARG A 118 9.65 -22.06 -6.75
C ARG A 118 9.21 -21.33 -5.48
N LEU A 119 8.44 -20.23 -5.60
CA LEU A 119 7.85 -19.55 -4.44
C LEU A 119 6.93 -20.50 -3.66
N ARG A 120 6.02 -21.17 -4.37
CA ARG A 120 5.09 -22.15 -3.78
C ARG A 120 5.83 -23.24 -3.00
N GLU A 121 6.90 -23.83 -3.55
CA GLU A 121 7.70 -24.85 -2.89
C GLU A 121 8.38 -24.38 -1.59
N ARG A 122 8.63 -23.07 -1.48
CA ARG A 122 9.23 -22.45 -0.27
C ARG A 122 8.21 -21.92 0.73
N GLY A 123 6.91 -22.19 0.53
CA GLY A 123 5.87 -21.66 1.41
C GLY A 123 5.55 -20.18 1.20
N VAL A 124 5.94 -19.63 0.04
CA VAL A 124 5.69 -18.22 -0.31
C VAL A 124 4.48 -18.15 -1.25
N TYR A 125 3.40 -17.57 -0.75
CA TYR A 125 2.19 -17.28 -1.52
C TYR A 125 2.43 -16.14 -2.51
N TYR A 126 1.59 -16.00 -3.53
CA TYR A 126 1.65 -14.88 -4.46
C TYR A 126 0.27 -14.28 -4.70
N GLY A 127 0.20 -12.96 -4.79
CA GLY A 127 -0.97 -12.21 -5.19
C GLY A 127 -0.73 -11.52 -6.53
N TRP A 128 -1.77 -11.40 -7.33
CA TRP A 128 -1.70 -10.77 -8.63
C TRP A 128 -2.34 -9.38 -8.62
N SER A 129 -1.53 -8.36 -8.94
CA SER A 129 -1.93 -7.01 -9.37
C SER A 129 -1.50 -6.84 -10.84
N PRO A 130 -2.22 -7.44 -11.79
CA PRO A 130 -1.76 -7.57 -13.16
C PRO A 130 -1.82 -6.25 -13.93
N ILE A 131 -2.79 -5.39 -13.61
CA ILE A 131 -3.14 -4.23 -14.40
C ILE A 131 -2.83 -2.92 -13.68
N TYR A 132 -1.96 -2.11 -14.29
CA TYR A 132 -1.80 -0.70 -13.99
C TYR A 132 -1.57 0.08 -15.29
N GLY A 133 -2.60 0.78 -15.75
CA GLY A 133 -2.58 1.46 -17.04
C GLY A 133 -2.47 0.47 -18.21
N HIS A 134 -3.47 -0.39 -18.40
CA HIS A 134 -3.53 -1.34 -19.51
C HIS A 134 -3.51 -0.63 -20.86
N ARG A 135 -2.63 -1.05 -21.74
CA ARG A 135 -2.45 -0.46 -23.08
C ARG A 135 -2.98 -1.37 -24.17
N PRO A 136 -4.07 -1.00 -24.83
CA PRO A 136 -4.54 -1.70 -26.01
C PRO A 136 -3.47 -1.74 -27.11
N ARG A 137 -3.50 -2.80 -27.90
CA ARG A 137 -2.62 -3.04 -29.05
C ARG A 137 -3.40 -2.89 -30.37
N PRO A 138 -2.73 -2.72 -31.51
CA PRO A 138 -3.41 -2.58 -32.80
C PRO A 138 -4.39 -3.72 -33.13
N GLY A 139 -4.14 -4.95 -32.67
CA GLY A 139 -5.04 -6.09 -32.87
C GLY A 139 -6.31 -6.05 -32.02
N ASP A 140 -6.38 -5.14 -31.05
CA ASP A 140 -7.60 -4.91 -30.26
C ASP A 140 -8.53 -3.86 -30.90
N ALA A 141 -8.09 -3.18 -31.98
CA ALA A 141 -8.76 -1.99 -32.52
C ALA A 141 -10.22 -2.25 -32.90
N GLU A 142 -10.53 -3.43 -33.47
CA GLU A 142 -11.89 -3.80 -33.89
C GLU A 142 -12.84 -4.05 -32.69
N ARG A 143 -12.28 -4.33 -31.51
CA ARG A 143 -13.03 -4.55 -30.28
C ARG A 143 -13.39 -3.23 -29.59
N LEU A 144 -12.72 -2.14 -29.93
CA LEU A 144 -12.79 -0.86 -29.22
C LEU A 144 -13.58 0.19 -30.00
N ARG A 145 -14.34 1.00 -29.31
CA ARG A 145 -15.11 2.14 -29.89
C ARG A 145 -14.22 3.15 -30.58
N ALA A 146 -13.03 3.39 -30.02
CA ALA A 146 -12.06 4.35 -30.58
C ALA A 146 -10.64 4.04 -30.11
N TYR A 147 -10.00 3.08 -30.70
CA TYR A 147 -8.61 2.68 -30.39
C TYR A 147 -7.64 3.85 -30.45
N ASP A 148 -7.71 4.66 -31.54
CA ASP A 148 -6.75 5.77 -31.75
C ASP A 148 -6.88 6.86 -30.68
N GLU A 149 -8.08 7.09 -30.13
CA GLU A 149 -8.25 8.03 -29.03
C GLU A 149 -7.48 7.56 -27.80
N ILE A 150 -7.54 6.26 -27.46
CA ILE A 150 -6.84 5.72 -26.30
C ILE A 150 -5.34 5.71 -26.52
N ALA A 151 -4.88 5.26 -27.69
CA ALA A 151 -3.46 5.20 -28.03
C ALA A 151 -2.79 6.60 -28.01
N GLY A 152 -3.57 7.64 -28.30
CA GLY A 152 -3.13 9.04 -28.30
C GLY A 152 -3.20 9.76 -26.94
N ILE A 153 -3.68 9.12 -25.88
CA ILE A 153 -3.76 9.76 -24.54
C ILE A 153 -2.36 10.06 -24.01
N GLU A 154 -2.12 11.31 -23.65
CA GLU A 154 -0.91 11.75 -22.95
C GLU A 154 -1.26 12.36 -21.60
N VAL A 155 -0.64 11.85 -20.54
CA VAL A 155 -0.77 12.33 -19.16
C VAL A 155 0.60 12.49 -18.51
N PRO A 156 0.73 13.32 -17.45
CA PRO A 156 2.02 13.52 -16.77
C PRO A 156 2.64 12.23 -16.22
N TRP A 157 1.81 11.26 -15.88
CA TRP A 157 2.24 9.92 -15.44
C TRP A 157 2.44 9.03 -16.67
N SER A 158 3.65 8.94 -17.18
CA SER A 158 3.97 8.26 -18.45
C SER A 158 3.51 6.79 -18.51
N HIS A 159 3.40 6.11 -17.35
CA HIS A 159 2.89 4.74 -17.27
C HIS A 159 1.39 4.64 -17.58
N LEU A 160 0.62 5.73 -17.43
CA LEU A 160 -0.80 5.81 -17.77
C LEU A 160 -1.08 6.37 -19.17
N SER A 161 -0.08 6.92 -19.86
CA SER A 161 -0.25 7.41 -21.24
C SER A 161 -0.53 6.25 -22.21
N GLY A 162 -1.46 6.45 -23.13
CA GLY A 162 -1.89 5.42 -24.09
C GLY A 162 -2.62 4.24 -23.45
N SER A 163 -3.26 4.44 -22.30
CA SER A 163 -3.90 3.36 -21.53
C SER A 163 -5.40 3.59 -21.33
N THR A 164 -6.08 2.53 -20.85
CA THR A 164 -7.51 2.53 -20.53
C THR A 164 -7.84 3.22 -19.21
N SER A 165 -6.83 3.72 -18.48
CA SER A 165 -6.98 4.27 -17.13
C SER A 165 -8.07 5.33 -17.05
N GLY A 166 -8.89 5.27 -16.00
CA GLY A 166 -10.07 6.10 -15.80
C GLY A 166 -11.26 5.73 -16.69
N LEU A 167 -11.05 5.43 -17.98
CA LEU A 167 -12.11 5.13 -18.93
C LEU A 167 -12.74 3.75 -18.71
N VAL A 168 -11.95 2.76 -18.29
CA VAL A 168 -12.40 1.38 -18.07
C VAL A 168 -13.52 1.29 -17.02
N ASN A 169 -13.56 2.19 -16.04
CA ASN A 169 -14.56 2.16 -14.98
C ASN A 169 -16.00 2.38 -15.46
N PHE A 170 -16.22 2.80 -16.72
CA PHE A 170 -17.55 3.00 -17.30
C PHE A 170 -17.71 2.50 -18.75
N ALA A 171 -16.64 2.09 -19.42
CA ALA A 171 -16.63 1.70 -20.82
C ALA A 171 -16.49 0.17 -20.97
N GLU A 172 -17.58 -0.51 -21.33
CA GLU A 172 -17.66 -1.96 -21.38
C GLU A 172 -16.65 -2.62 -22.32
N ASP A 173 -16.38 -2.01 -23.48
CA ASP A 173 -15.40 -2.49 -24.45
C ASP A 173 -13.96 -2.50 -23.86
N LEU A 174 -13.65 -1.58 -22.96
CA LEU A 174 -12.39 -1.56 -22.22
C LEU A 174 -12.38 -2.56 -21.06
N GLN A 175 -13.53 -2.73 -20.40
CA GLN A 175 -13.71 -3.76 -19.37
C GLN A 175 -13.48 -5.15 -19.94
N ASP A 176 -13.99 -5.41 -21.15
CA ASP A 176 -13.78 -6.69 -21.85
C ASP A 176 -12.31 -7.03 -22.05
N LEU A 177 -11.45 -6.04 -22.31
CA LEU A 177 -10.01 -6.29 -22.41
C LEU A 177 -9.38 -6.67 -21.06
N HIS A 178 -9.78 -5.99 -19.97
CA HIS A 178 -9.27 -6.32 -18.64
C HIS A 178 -9.71 -7.70 -18.19
N ILE A 179 -11.00 -8.01 -18.38
CA ILE A 179 -11.60 -9.31 -18.06
C ILE A 179 -10.91 -10.42 -18.87
N ASP A 180 -10.80 -10.26 -20.20
CA ASP A 180 -10.16 -11.25 -21.08
C ASP A 180 -8.69 -11.51 -20.68
N LEU A 181 -7.94 -10.48 -20.31
CA LEU A 181 -6.58 -10.66 -19.83
C LEU A 181 -6.51 -11.52 -18.57
N VAL A 182 -7.28 -11.15 -17.55
CA VAL A 182 -7.17 -11.79 -16.23
C VAL A 182 -7.77 -13.20 -16.25
N THR A 183 -8.91 -13.41 -16.91
CA THR A 183 -9.50 -14.74 -17.04
C THR A 183 -8.61 -15.69 -17.83
N HIS A 184 -8.00 -15.19 -18.92
CA HIS A 184 -7.01 -15.98 -19.66
C HIS A 184 -5.79 -16.36 -18.80
N MET A 185 -5.33 -15.45 -17.95
CA MET A 185 -4.25 -15.75 -17.01
C MET A 185 -4.66 -16.80 -15.96
N LEU A 186 -5.88 -16.72 -15.43
CA LEU A 186 -6.40 -17.70 -14.46
C LEU A 186 -6.60 -19.08 -15.07
N GLU A 187 -6.98 -19.16 -16.35
CA GLU A 187 -7.16 -20.41 -17.08
C GLU A 187 -5.83 -21.04 -17.52
N HIS A 188 -4.74 -20.26 -17.55
CA HIS A 188 -3.43 -20.80 -17.91
C HIS A 188 -2.99 -21.86 -16.91
N ARG A 189 -2.46 -22.99 -17.44
CA ARG A 189 -1.95 -24.12 -16.65
C ARG A 189 -0.44 -24.01 -16.49
N ASN A 190 0.02 -23.84 -15.28
CA ASN A 190 1.44 -23.84 -14.94
C ASN A 190 2.00 -25.26 -15.12
N PRO A 191 2.95 -25.49 -16.04
CA PRO A 191 3.50 -26.84 -16.31
C PRO A 191 4.32 -27.42 -15.15
N HIS A 192 4.79 -26.61 -14.22
CA HIS A 192 5.59 -27.04 -13.07
C HIS A 192 4.73 -27.53 -11.91
N THR A 193 3.54 -26.96 -11.72
CA THR A 193 2.59 -27.37 -10.68
C THR A 193 1.52 -28.31 -11.22
N GLY A 194 1.25 -28.28 -12.52
CA GLY A 194 0.17 -29.00 -13.18
C GLY A 194 -1.21 -28.41 -12.90
N LEU A 195 -1.31 -27.27 -12.21
CA LEU A 195 -2.57 -26.60 -11.87
C LEU A 195 -2.85 -25.44 -12.83
N ARG A 196 -4.13 -25.16 -13.13
CA ARG A 196 -4.50 -23.83 -13.62
C ARG A 196 -4.30 -22.83 -12.49
N TYR A 197 -4.04 -21.56 -12.80
CA TYR A 197 -3.91 -20.57 -11.75
C TYR A 197 -5.20 -20.35 -10.97
N ALA A 198 -6.36 -20.52 -11.61
CA ALA A 198 -7.64 -20.51 -10.92
C ALA A 198 -7.78 -21.64 -9.87
N ASP A 199 -7.07 -22.75 -10.06
CA ASP A 199 -7.10 -23.93 -9.19
C ASP A 199 -5.91 -23.98 -8.21
N ASP A 200 -5.01 -22.98 -8.24
CA ASP A 200 -3.80 -22.97 -7.38
C ASP A 200 -4.06 -22.21 -6.07
N PRO A 201 -4.14 -22.92 -4.92
CA PRO A 201 -4.37 -22.28 -3.63
C PRO A 201 -3.20 -21.41 -3.14
N ALA A 202 -2.02 -21.46 -3.80
CA ALA A 202 -0.91 -20.55 -3.53
C ALA A 202 -1.15 -19.14 -4.10
N LEU A 203 -2.14 -18.96 -5.00
CA LEU A 203 -2.60 -17.65 -5.47
C LEU A 203 -3.50 -17.01 -4.41
N ALA A 204 -2.91 -16.18 -3.55
CA ALA A 204 -3.54 -15.63 -2.35
C ALA A 204 -4.67 -14.62 -2.65
N PHE A 205 -4.54 -13.83 -3.71
CA PHE A 205 -5.57 -12.87 -4.15
C PHE A 205 -5.38 -12.45 -5.60
N VAL A 206 -6.45 -11.93 -6.20
CA VAL A 206 -6.44 -11.27 -7.53
C VAL A 206 -6.98 -9.85 -7.38
N GLU A 207 -6.25 -8.88 -7.90
CA GLU A 207 -6.63 -7.47 -7.93
C GLU A 207 -7.17 -7.11 -9.32
N LEU A 208 -8.30 -6.40 -9.37
CA LEU A 208 -8.95 -6.00 -10.61
C LEU A 208 -8.14 -4.94 -11.36
N GLN A 209 -7.72 -3.90 -10.62
CA GLN A 209 -6.90 -2.83 -11.16
C GLN A 209 -6.17 -2.06 -10.06
N ASN A 210 -4.95 -1.61 -10.38
CA ASN A 210 -4.16 -0.81 -9.47
C ASN A 210 -4.52 0.67 -9.57
N GLU A 211 -4.75 1.32 -8.43
CA GLU A 211 -4.84 2.78 -8.26
C GLU A 211 -5.69 3.51 -9.30
N ASP A 212 -6.84 2.96 -9.65
CA ASP A 212 -7.73 3.56 -10.64
C ASP A 212 -9.20 3.47 -10.21
N ASN A 213 -9.92 4.60 -10.31
CA ASN A 213 -11.36 4.70 -10.05
C ASN A 213 -11.93 6.01 -10.61
N LEU A 214 -13.26 6.14 -10.61
CA LEU A 214 -13.96 7.33 -11.15
C LEU A 214 -13.84 8.58 -10.26
N PHE A 215 -13.40 8.43 -9.02
CA PHE A 215 -13.18 9.55 -8.09
C PHE A 215 -11.72 10.04 -8.13
N TRP A 216 -10.84 9.37 -8.88
CA TRP A 216 -9.44 9.76 -9.02
C TRP A 216 -9.25 10.89 -10.03
N GLY A 217 -8.38 11.84 -9.71
CA GLY A 217 -8.17 13.05 -10.52
C GLY A 217 -7.59 12.83 -11.93
N ALA A 218 -7.00 11.68 -12.21
CA ALA A 218 -6.43 11.36 -13.51
C ALA A 218 -7.46 11.43 -14.63
N ILE A 219 -8.71 11.04 -14.40
CA ILE A 219 -9.78 11.03 -15.39
C ILE A 219 -10.05 12.41 -15.99
N LYS A 220 -9.79 13.50 -15.26
CA LYS A 220 -9.90 14.87 -15.78
C LYS A 220 -8.97 15.16 -16.94
N LYS A 221 -7.79 14.51 -16.97
CA LYS A 221 -6.78 14.71 -18.02
C LYS A 221 -7.00 13.75 -19.18
N VAL A 222 -7.65 12.63 -18.94
CA VAL A 222 -7.94 11.60 -19.93
C VAL A 222 -9.17 11.91 -20.78
N LEU A 223 -10.31 12.21 -20.16
CA LEU A 223 -11.58 12.41 -20.87
C LEU A 223 -11.59 13.49 -21.96
N PRO A 224 -10.88 14.62 -21.83
CA PRO A 224 -10.78 15.60 -22.94
C PRO A 224 -10.13 15.05 -24.20
N GLN A 225 -9.24 14.06 -24.06
CA GLN A 225 -8.50 13.44 -25.16
C GLN A 225 -9.22 12.23 -25.76
N ALA A 226 -10.28 11.75 -25.12
CA ALA A 226 -11.10 10.62 -25.56
C ALA A 226 -12.56 11.06 -25.81
N PRO A 227 -12.84 11.83 -26.87
CA PRO A 227 -14.16 12.43 -27.11
C PRO A 227 -15.26 11.37 -27.33
N THR A 228 -14.97 10.22 -27.89
CA THR A 228 -15.95 9.13 -28.05
C THR A 228 -16.37 8.58 -26.68
N TYR A 229 -15.42 8.30 -25.79
CA TYR A 229 -15.70 7.83 -24.44
C TYR A 229 -16.34 8.92 -23.57
N ARG A 230 -16.00 10.18 -23.79
CA ARG A 230 -16.67 11.30 -23.14
C ARG A 230 -18.13 11.42 -23.55
N ARG A 231 -18.47 11.18 -24.83
CA ARG A 231 -19.87 11.10 -25.29
C ARG A 231 -20.59 9.91 -24.68
N LEU A 232 -19.94 8.75 -24.60
CA LEU A 232 -20.48 7.57 -23.93
C LEU A 232 -20.88 7.88 -22.49
N LEU A 233 -19.96 8.45 -21.72
CA LEU A 233 -20.22 8.81 -20.31
C LEU A 233 -21.38 9.78 -20.15
N LYS A 234 -21.47 10.80 -21.03
CA LYS A 234 -22.59 11.74 -21.05
C LYS A 234 -23.92 11.05 -21.34
N LYS A 235 -23.96 10.16 -22.32
CA LYS A 235 -25.16 9.39 -22.68
C LYS A 235 -25.59 8.51 -21.52
N GLN A 236 -24.68 7.77 -20.90
CA GLN A 236 -24.97 6.93 -19.73
C GLN A 236 -25.57 7.76 -18.58
N PHE A 237 -25.00 8.94 -18.30
CA PHE A 237 -25.51 9.80 -17.26
C PHE A 237 -26.88 10.40 -17.61
N SER A 238 -27.10 10.82 -18.87
CA SER A 238 -28.40 11.33 -19.32
C SER A 238 -29.49 10.26 -19.23
N ASN A 239 -29.19 9.01 -19.61
CA ASN A 239 -30.11 7.88 -19.46
C ASN A 239 -30.45 7.63 -17.97
N TRP A 240 -29.45 7.59 -17.11
CA TRP A 240 -29.62 7.43 -15.66
C TRP A 240 -30.51 8.53 -15.06
N LEU A 241 -30.31 9.80 -15.47
CA LEU A 241 -31.17 10.91 -15.08
C LEU A 241 -32.60 10.76 -15.62
N THR A 242 -32.76 10.24 -16.83
CA THR A 242 -34.08 9.98 -17.42
C THR A 242 -34.82 8.87 -16.66
N GLU A 243 -34.12 7.80 -16.28
CA GLU A 243 -34.68 6.73 -15.44
C GLU A 243 -35.11 7.25 -14.06
N LYS A 244 -34.30 8.14 -13.47
CA LYS A 244 -34.54 8.68 -12.13
C LYS A 244 -35.66 9.72 -12.09
N TYR A 245 -35.74 10.61 -13.07
CA TYR A 245 -36.64 11.75 -13.06
C TYR A 245 -37.83 11.69 -14.06
N GLY A 246 -37.74 10.80 -15.03
CA GLY A 246 -38.76 10.61 -16.04
C GLY A 246 -38.84 11.72 -17.09
N SER A 247 -38.53 12.96 -16.76
CA SER A 247 -38.59 14.10 -17.68
C SER A 247 -37.63 15.23 -17.33
N GLN A 248 -37.32 16.05 -18.35
CA GLN A 248 -36.51 17.26 -18.18
C GLN A 248 -37.15 18.23 -17.15
N ARG A 249 -38.48 18.33 -17.13
CA ARG A 249 -39.19 19.20 -16.19
C ARG A 249 -38.99 18.76 -14.74
N GLU A 250 -39.09 17.48 -14.45
CA GLU A 250 -38.91 16.95 -13.10
C GLU A 250 -37.42 17.05 -12.66
N LEU A 251 -36.49 16.85 -13.59
CA LEU A 251 -35.04 17.06 -13.35
C LEU A 251 -34.76 18.53 -12.95
N VAL A 252 -35.32 19.51 -13.71
CA VAL A 252 -35.16 20.94 -13.42
C VAL A 252 -35.80 21.29 -12.07
N ALA A 253 -36.95 20.72 -11.75
CA ALA A 253 -37.61 20.93 -10.46
C ALA A 253 -36.75 20.40 -9.29
N ALA A 254 -36.02 19.28 -9.48
CA ALA A 254 -35.17 18.68 -8.45
C ALA A 254 -33.81 19.41 -8.28
N TRP A 255 -33.20 19.87 -9.38
CA TRP A 255 -31.88 20.49 -9.36
C TRP A 255 -31.92 22.00 -9.11
N GLY A 256 -32.98 22.69 -9.56
CA GLY A 256 -33.04 24.14 -9.78
C GLY A 256 -32.51 24.50 -11.17
N GLU A 257 -33.14 25.48 -11.82
CA GLU A 257 -32.81 25.91 -13.17
C GLU A 257 -31.34 26.38 -13.28
N GLU A 258 -30.82 27.02 -12.25
CA GLU A 258 -29.48 27.55 -12.14
C GLU A 258 -28.39 26.46 -12.11
N HIS A 259 -28.76 25.23 -11.82
CA HIS A 259 -27.81 24.08 -11.78
C HIS A 259 -27.84 23.19 -13.02
N VAL A 260 -28.79 23.45 -13.93
CA VAL A 260 -28.85 22.80 -15.23
C VAL A 260 -27.91 23.53 -16.20
N PRO A 261 -26.89 22.85 -16.74
CA PRO A 261 -25.93 23.50 -17.65
C PRO A 261 -26.62 24.03 -18.91
N ASP A 262 -26.21 25.19 -19.40
CA ASP A 262 -26.73 25.78 -20.62
C ASP A 262 -26.78 24.80 -21.80
N GLY A 263 -27.95 24.64 -22.41
CA GLY A 263 -28.13 23.72 -23.53
C GLY A 263 -28.13 22.23 -23.20
N ALA A 264 -28.03 21.88 -21.90
CA ALA A 264 -28.16 20.49 -21.46
C ALA A 264 -29.65 20.05 -21.49
N HIS A 265 -29.89 18.90 -22.13
CA HIS A 265 -31.23 18.32 -22.24
C HIS A 265 -31.15 16.80 -22.26
N LEU A 266 -32.06 16.12 -21.59
CA LEU A 266 -32.07 14.64 -21.50
C LEU A 266 -32.10 13.99 -22.89
N GLU A 267 -32.96 14.46 -23.80
CA GLU A 267 -33.08 13.95 -25.16
C GLU A 267 -31.83 14.18 -26.04
N LYS A 268 -30.88 15.03 -25.60
CA LYS A 268 -29.63 15.28 -26.29
C LYS A 268 -28.47 14.44 -25.79
N ASP A 269 -28.67 13.58 -24.79
CA ASP A 269 -27.65 12.73 -24.19
C ASP A 269 -26.39 13.52 -23.77
N ASN A 270 -26.54 14.76 -23.26
CA ASN A 270 -25.42 15.67 -23.11
C ASN A 270 -25.13 16.13 -21.67
N PHE A 271 -25.85 15.65 -20.67
CA PHE A 271 -25.48 15.87 -19.28
C PHE A 271 -24.13 15.26 -18.95
N TYR A 272 -23.29 15.97 -18.22
CA TYR A 272 -21.94 15.54 -17.89
C TYR A 272 -21.74 15.33 -16.38
N PRO A 273 -21.37 14.13 -15.90
CA PRO A 273 -21.29 13.83 -14.47
C PRO A 273 -20.06 14.43 -13.76
N LYS A 274 -19.12 15.04 -14.50
CA LYS A 274 -17.91 15.70 -13.96
C LYS A 274 -17.13 14.79 -13.00
N PRO A 275 -16.62 13.59 -13.42
CA PRO A 275 -15.87 12.70 -12.54
C PRO A 275 -14.62 13.43 -12.03
N ASN A 276 -14.53 13.58 -10.71
CA ASN A 276 -13.43 14.29 -10.07
C ASN A 276 -13.65 14.41 -8.55
N HIS A 277 -12.79 13.79 -7.77
CA HIS A 277 -12.89 13.83 -6.33
C HIS A 277 -12.79 15.26 -5.73
N GLY A 278 -11.90 16.10 -6.27
CA GLY A 278 -11.71 17.45 -5.76
C GLY A 278 -12.93 18.33 -5.92
N TYR A 279 -13.76 18.09 -6.96
CA TYR A 279 -15.03 18.79 -7.13
C TYR A 279 -16.02 18.43 -6.01
N PHE A 280 -16.19 17.15 -5.74
CA PHE A 280 -17.12 16.69 -4.71
C PHE A 280 -16.67 17.09 -3.31
N SER A 281 -15.38 17.02 -3.03
CA SER A 281 -14.82 17.47 -1.75
C SER A 281 -15.05 18.96 -1.52
N TYR A 282 -14.84 19.79 -2.53
CA TYR A 282 -15.04 21.23 -2.46
C TYR A 282 -16.51 21.60 -2.23
N GLU A 283 -17.43 21.01 -2.99
CA GLU A 283 -18.87 21.23 -2.83
C GLU A 283 -19.35 20.75 -1.44
N TYR A 284 -18.81 19.63 -0.96
CA TYR A 284 -19.11 19.11 0.37
C TYR A 284 -18.69 20.10 1.47
N GLU A 285 -17.44 20.58 1.43
CA GLU A 285 -16.94 21.53 2.41
C GLU A 285 -17.74 22.85 2.40
N GLN A 286 -18.03 23.38 1.23
CA GLN A 286 -18.87 24.58 1.10
C GLN A 286 -20.28 24.40 1.67
N ALA A 287 -20.91 23.26 1.41
CA ALA A 287 -22.24 22.96 1.95
C ALA A 287 -22.19 22.81 3.48
N ARG A 288 -21.19 22.10 4.00
CA ARG A 288 -20.94 21.89 5.43
C ARG A 288 -20.70 23.21 6.16
N GLU A 289 -19.80 24.07 5.66
CA GLU A 289 -19.50 25.37 6.24
C GLU A 289 -20.70 26.32 6.25
N ALA A 290 -21.53 26.24 5.22
CA ALA A 290 -22.73 27.02 5.12
C ALA A 290 -23.95 26.44 5.89
N GLY A 291 -23.80 25.28 6.55
CA GLY A 291 -24.89 24.56 7.22
C GLY A 291 -26.03 24.17 6.27
N ARG A 292 -25.75 23.88 5.00
CA ARG A 292 -26.71 23.55 3.96
C ARG A 292 -26.55 22.08 3.54
N PRO A 293 -27.62 21.41 3.09
CA PRO A 293 -27.51 20.12 2.47
C PRO A 293 -26.67 20.19 1.16
N MET A 294 -26.08 19.07 0.77
CA MET A 294 -25.40 18.94 -0.53
C MET A 294 -26.40 19.22 -1.67
N PRO A 295 -25.99 19.99 -2.69
CA PRO A 295 -26.86 20.23 -3.86
C PRO A 295 -27.20 18.91 -4.57
N ARG A 296 -28.47 18.72 -4.92
CA ARG A 296 -28.98 17.49 -5.53
C ARG A 296 -28.21 17.10 -6.80
N HIS A 297 -27.90 18.06 -7.66
CA HIS A 297 -27.15 17.83 -8.89
C HIS A 297 -25.71 17.30 -8.64
N VAL A 298 -25.13 17.59 -7.48
CA VAL A 298 -23.82 17.04 -7.07
C VAL A 298 -23.99 15.59 -6.63
N MET A 299 -24.99 15.33 -5.79
CA MET A 299 -25.27 13.98 -5.29
C MET A 299 -25.64 13.00 -6.39
N ASP A 300 -26.43 13.44 -7.39
CA ASP A 300 -26.76 12.61 -8.54
C ASP A 300 -25.52 12.22 -9.36
N ARG A 301 -24.54 13.11 -9.50
CA ARG A 301 -23.25 12.80 -10.13
C ARG A 301 -22.44 11.79 -9.31
N VAL A 302 -22.37 12.00 -8.01
CA VAL A 302 -21.65 11.09 -7.09
C VAL A 302 -22.29 9.71 -7.11
N GLN A 303 -23.62 9.64 -7.00
CA GLN A 303 -24.38 8.38 -7.04
C GLN A 303 -24.16 7.63 -8.35
N PHE A 304 -24.31 8.31 -9.49
CA PHE A 304 -24.09 7.72 -10.81
C PHE A 304 -22.66 7.14 -10.95
N LEU A 305 -21.64 7.89 -10.53
CA LEU A 305 -20.26 7.45 -10.63
C LEU A 305 -19.97 6.25 -9.72
N TYR A 306 -20.52 6.27 -8.49
CA TYR A 306 -20.43 5.15 -7.56
C TYR A 306 -21.08 3.88 -8.14
N GLU A 307 -22.29 3.99 -8.71
CA GLU A 307 -22.98 2.86 -9.32
C GLU A 307 -22.24 2.30 -10.54
N ARG A 308 -21.66 3.16 -11.40
CA ARG A 308 -20.86 2.71 -12.55
C ARG A 308 -19.60 1.96 -12.12
N GLN A 309 -18.89 2.49 -11.14
CA GLN A 309 -17.71 1.83 -10.58
C GLN A 309 -18.05 0.50 -9.93
N SER A 310 -19.08 0.46 -9.11
CA SER A 310 -19.53 -0.77 -8.44
C SER A 310 -19.95 -1.85 -9.45
N SER A 311 -20.72 -1.47 -10.49
CA SER A 311 -21.13 -2.41 -11.55
C SER A 311 -19.94 -2.96 -12.32
N PHE A 312 -18.88 -2.19 -12.54
CA PHE A 312 -17.65 -2.69 -13.16
C PHE A 312 -16.94 -3.72 -12.27
N TYR A 313 -16.82 -3.43 -10.99
CA TYR A 313 -16.16 -4.33 -10.05
C TYR A 313 -16.93 -5.65 -9.89
N GLU A 314 -18.26 -5.59 -9.83
CA GLU A 314 -19.13 -6.77 -9.82
C GLU A 314 -18.92 -7.62 -11.08
N ARG A 315 -19.10 -7.02 -12.26
CA ARG A 315 -18.91 -7.68 -13.54
C ARG A 315 -17.56 -8.38 -13.67
N PHE A 316 -16.50 -7.70 -13.26
CA PHE A 316 -15.15 -8.27 -13.34
C PHE A 316 -14.97 -9.40 -12.31
N SER A 317 -15.46 -9.22 -11.10
CA SER A 317 -15.41 -10.25 -10.05
C SER A 317 -16.19 -11.50 -10.45
N GLU A 318 -17.37 -11.35 -11.04
CA GLU A 318 -18.17 -12.47 -11.57
C GLU A 318 -17.38 -13.24 -12.63
N ALA A 319 -16.78 -12.57 -13.60
CA ALA A 319 -15.97 -13.21 -14.63
C ALA A 319 -14.75 -13.98 -14.05
N ILE A 320 -14.11 -13.44 -13.00
CA ILE A 320 -13.04 -14.14 -12.27
C ILE A 320 -13.62 -15.39 -11.59
N ARG A 321 -14.78 -15.31 -10.93
CA ARG A 321 -15.43 -16.45 -10.28
C ARG A 321 -15.84 -17.54 -11.27
N GLU A 322 -16.26 -17.18 -12.48
CA GLU A 322 -16.59 -18.13 -13.55
C GLU A 322 -15.40 -18.99 -14.00
N THR A 323 -14.15 -18.54 -13.81
CA THR A 323 -12.95 -19.37 -14.03
C THR A 323 -12.79 -20.51 -13.01
N GLY A 324 -13.53 -20.46 -11.89
CA GLY A 324 -13.39 -21.34 -10.74
C GLY A 324 -12.48 -20.79 -9.63
N TYR A 325 -11.92 -19.60 -9.76
CA TYR A 325 -11.08 -19.00 -8.70
C TYR A 325 -11.90 -18.71 -7.46
N GLU A 326 -11.47 -19.21 -6.31
CA GLU A 326 -12.19 -19.13 -5.04
C GLU A 326 -11.55 -18.16 -4.01
N GLY A 327 -10.33 -17.70 -4.26
CA GLY A 327 -9.60 -16.81 -3.36
C GLY A 327 -10.14 -15.38 -3.29
N PRO A 328 -9.61 -14.51 -2.43
CA PRO A 328 -10.00 -13.12 -2.30
C PRO A 328 -9.81 -12.31 -3.60
N ILE A 329 -10.69 -11.35 -3.81
CA ILE A 329 -10.60 -10.35 -4.89
C ILE A 329 -10.46 -8.97 -4.26
N VAL A 330 -9.54 -8.17 -4.79
CA VAL A 330 -9.32 -6.76 -4.47
C VAL A 330 -9.79 -5.92 -5.65
N SER A 331 -10.63 -4.92 -5.43
CA SER A 331 -11.12 -4.05 -6.52
C SER A 331 -10.08 -3.03 -6.95
N THR A 332 -9.77 -2.11 -6.06
CA THR A 332 -8.68 -1.14 -6.18
C THR A 332 -8.07 -0.93 -4.80
N ASN A 333 -6.85 -0.43 -4.78
CA ASN A 333 -6.11 -0.14 -3.55
C ASN A 333 -5.94 1.37 -3.33
N TRP A 334 -6.72 2.17 -4.06
CA TRP A 334 -6.60 3.62 -4.01
C TRP A 334 -7.81 4.28 -3.36
N GLN A 335 -7.60 4.88 -2.20
CA GLN A 335 -8.60 5.78 -1.67
C GLN A 335 -8.63 7.07 -2.51
N ALA A 336 -9.80 7.50 -2.88
CA ALA A 336 -10.00 8.72 -3.63
C ALA A 336 -11.17 9.51 -3.05
N GLY A 337 -11.17 10.80 -3.34
CA GLY A 337 -12.21 11.69 -2.87
C GLY A 337 -12.05 12.16 -1.44
N GLY A 338 -13.01 12.94 -0.99
CA GLY A 338 -13.19 13.42 0.38
C GLY A 338 -14.68 13.44 0.72
N GLY A 339 -15.02 13.45 2.00
CA GLY A 339 -16.41 13.41 2.43
C GLY A 339 -17.18 12.23 1.82
N PRO A 340 -18.37 12.46 1.24
CA PRO A 340 -19.22 11.40 0.69
C PRO A 340 -18.52 10.53 -0.37
N SER A 341 -17.75 11.14 -1.28
CA SER A 341 -17.09 10.39 -2.36
C SER A 341 -16.01 9.44 -1.85
N HIS A 342 -15.34 9.80 -0.76
CA HIS A 342 -14.35 8.93 -0.11
C HIS A 342 -14.99 7.64 0.42
N TYR A 343 -16.10 7.76 1.16
CA TYR A 343 -16.78 6.60 1.73
C TYR A 343 -17.54 5.78 0.68
N LEU A 344 -18.06 6.40 -0.37
CA LEU A 344 -18.65 5.66 -1.49
C LEU A 344 -17.59 4.88 -2.28
N ASN A 345 -16.38 5.44 -2.43
CA ASN A 345 -15.25 4.69 -2.98
C ASN A 345 -14.89 3.50 -2.06
N LEU A 346 -14.76 3.71 -0.74
CA LEU A 346 -14.50 2.65 0.21
C LEU A 346 -15.60 1.57 0.20
N HIS A 347 -16.88 1.98 0.08
CA HIS A 347 -17.99 1.04 -0.01
C HIS A 347 -17.99 0.22 -1.31
N SER A 348 -17.54 0.77 -2.45
CA SER A 348 -17.37 -0.02 -3.67
C SER A 348 -16.33 -1.13 -3.49
N ASP A 349 -15.24 -0.86 -2.73
CA ASP A 349 -14.23 -1.86 -2.36
C ASP A 349 -14.80 -2.89 -1.37
N TYR A 350 -15.56 -2.43 -0.38
CA TYR A 350 -16.26 -3.28 0.59
C TYR A 350 -17.15 -4.35 -0.07
N ARG A 351 -17.86 -3.98 -1.16
CA ARG A 351 -18.70 -4.92 -1.92
C ARG A 351 -17.90 -6.02 -2.61
N THR A 352 -16.65 -5.75 -2.96
CA THR A 352 -15.75 -6.73 -3.59
C THR A 352 -15.19 -7.73 -2.57
N GLY A 353 -14.82 -7.27 -1.37
CA GLY A 353 -14.51 -8.18 -0.25
C GLY A 353 -13.29 -7.84 0.58
N LEU A 354 -12.11 -7.72 0.01
CA LEU A 354 -10.87 -7.37 0.71
C LEU A 354 -10.61 -5.87 0.54
N ILE A 355 -10.48 -5.16 1.65
CA ILE A 355 -10.08 -3.75 1.65
C ILE A 355 -8.56 -3.67 1.55
N ASP A 356 -8.07 -3.03 0.49
CA ASP A 356 -6.65 -2.83 0.28
C ASP A 356 -6.31 -1.35 0.10
N ARG A 357 -5.17 -0.92 0.63
CA ARG A 357 -4.73 0.47 0.57
C ARG A 357 -3.23 0.59 0.30
N HIS A 358 -2.87 1.75 -0.26
CA HIS A 358 -1.49 2.17 -0.45
C HIS A 358 -1.20 3.41 0.37
N ASN A 359 -0.03 3.48 0.98
CA ASN A 359 0.46 4.68 1.64
C ASN A 359 2.00 4.69 1.68
N TYR A 360 2.57 5.86 1.59
CA TYR A 360 4.00 6.09 1.63
C TYR A 360 4.34 7.14 2.69
N PHE A 361 5.58 7.21 3.10
CA PHE A 361 5.98 8.18 4.11
C PHE A 361 7.38 8.73 3.85
N GLY A 362 7.56 10.03 4.12
CA GLY A 362 8.86 10.71 4.06
C GLY A 362 9.52 10.71 2.68
N GLY A 363 10.80 11.01 2.66
CA GLY A 363 11.59 11.06 1.43
C GLY A 363 11.34 12.32 0.59
N GLY A 364 11.72 12.25 -0.67
CA GLY A 364 11.52 13.34 -1.64
C GLY A 364 10.19 13.28 -2.34
N THR A 365 9.82 14.37 -3.00
CA THR A 365 8.65 14.42 -3.87
C THR A 365 8.87 13.54 -5.10
N GLY A 366 7.90 12.68 -5.42
CA GLY A 366 7.96 11.79 -6.59
C GLY A 366 8.67 10.47 -6.33
N HIS A 367 9.06 9.81 -7.42
CA HIS A 367 9.54 8.42 -7.43
C HIS A 367 11.06 8.27 -7.53
N THR A 368 11.79 9.37 -7.59
CA THR A 368 13.24 9.35 -7.81
C THR A 368 13.99 10.24 -6.84
N LEU A 369 15.19 9.79 -6.46
CA LEU A 369 16.16 10.61 -5.75
C LEU A 369 16.82 11.59 -6.72
N GLU A 370 16.26 12.77 -6.87
CA GLU A 370 16.88 13.85 -7.63
C GLU A 370 17.66 14.77 -6.71
N ALA A 371 18.91 15.02 -7.05
CA ALA A 371 19.74 15.95 -6.28
C ALA A 371 20.11 17.20 -7.12
N PRO A 372 19.89 18.42 -6.59
CA PRO A 372 19.32 18.72 -5.30
C PRO A 372 17.80 18.57 -5.29
N GLY A 373 17.24 17.99 -4.25
CA GLY A 373 15.81 17.83 -4.04
C GLY A 373 15.41 18.15 -2.61
N GLU A 374 14.17 18.53 -2.39
CA GLU A 374 13.60 18.67 -1.06
C GLU A 374 13.26 17.27 -0.50
N VAL A 375 13.52 17.08 0.78
CA VAL A 375 13.30 15.81 1.48
C VAL A 375 12.49 16.07 2.74
N ASN A 376 11.38 15.34 2.87
CA ASN A 376 10.69 15.22 4.13
C ASN A 376 11.42 14.18 5.00
N ASN A 377 12.15 14.65 6.02
CA ASN A 377 12.89 13.82 6.97
C ASN A 377 12.15 13.69 8.31
N ALA A 378 10.82 13.64 8.28
CA ALA A 378 10.00 13.37 9.44
C ALA A 378 10.16 11.93 9.92
N ALA A 379 9.95 11.70 11.22
CA ALA A 379 9.89 10.38 11.82
C ALA A 379 8.45 10.07 12.24
N MET A 380 7.94 8.89 11.91
CA MET A 380 6.59 8.46 12.29
C MET A 380 6.44 8.35 13.81
N VAL A 381 7.50 7.94 14.52
CA VAL A 381 7.49 7.86 15.99
C VAL A 381 7.22 9.20 16.68
N SER A 382 7.36 10.33 15.99
CA SER A 382 7.08 11.66 16.55
C SER A 382 5.58 11.95 16.70
N ALA A 383 4.70 11.17 16.03
CA ALA A 383 3.24 11.36 16.11
C ALA A 383 2.51 10.03 16.14
N PRO A 384 1.91 9.63 17.28
CA PRO A 384 1.22 8.34 17.41
C PRO A 384 0.15 8.13 16.36
N GLY A 385 0.13 6.93 15.74
CA GLY A 385 -0.85 6.54 14.72
C GLY A 385 -0.70 7.21 13.36
N SER A 386 0.34 8.05 13.17
CA SER A 386 0.56 8.80 11.93
C SER A 386 1.26 7.97 10.83
N GLY A 387 1.49 8.61 9.71
CA GLY A 387 2.22 8.07 8.57
C GLY A 387 1.51 6.84 7.98
N LEU A 388 2.23 5.76 7.80
CA LEU A 388 1.70 4.53 7.21
C LEU A 388 0.52 3.95 8.00
N LEU A 389 0.52 4.11 9.33
CA LEU A 389 -0.53 3.60 10.21
C LEU A 389 -1.86 4.34 10.03
N SER A 390 -1.84 5.61 9.61
CA SER A 390 -3.07 6.40 9.39
C SER A 390 -4.03 5.72 8.41
N THR A 391 -3.52 4.85 7.55
CA THR A 391 -4.32 4.05 6.60
C THR A 391 -5.33 3.13 7.31
N GLY A 392 -5.05 2.72 8.55
CA GLY A 392 -5.98 1.96 9.40
C GLY A 392 -7.31 2.66 9.67
N MET A 393 -7.40 3.99 9.46
CA MET A 393 -8.67 4.70 9.47
C MET A 393 -9.66 4.23 8.39
N GLN A 394 -9.24 3.43 7.43
CA GLN A 394 -10.10 2.87 6.38
C GLN A 394 -10.41 1.37 6.58
N GLN A 395 -10.02 0.81 7.70
CA GLN A 395 -10.38 -0.56 8.06
C GLN A 395 -11.89 -0.65 8.28
N VAL A 396 -12.53 -1.64 7.67
CA VAL A 396 -13.98 -1.87 7.79
C VAL A 396 -14.21 -3.06 8.70
N GLU A 397 -15.16 -2.94 9.64
CA GLU A 397 -15.38 -3.87 10.75
C GLU A 397 -15.47 -5.35 10.35
N ASN A 398 -16.15 -5.64 9.26
CA ASN A 398 -16.43 -7.00 8.81
C ASN A 398 -15.72 -7.34 7.48
N ARG A 399 -14.57 -6.71 7.20
CA ARG A 399 -13.73 -7.01 6.04
C ARG A 399 -12.27 -7.12 6.44
N PRO A 400 -11.55 -8.11 5.89
CA PRO A 400 -10.11 -8.16 6.04
C PRO A 400 -9.45 -6.93 5.41
N PHE A 401 -8.33 -6.52 5.99
CA PHE A 401 -7.61 -5.32 5.59
C PHE A 401 -6.19 -5.63 5.16
N ALA A 402 -5.77 -5.03 4.05
CA ALA A 402 -4.43 -5.10 3.50
C ALA A 402 -3.79 -3.73 3.32
N LEU A 403 -2.48 -3.65 3.48
CA LEU A 403 -1.64 -2.54 3.07
C LEU A 403 -0.64 -3.07 2.03
N SER A 404 -1.00 -3.00 0.73
CA SER A 404 -0.30 -3.74 -0.31
C SER A 404 0.80 -2.97 -1.04
N GLU A 405 0.91 -1.67 -0.83
CA GLU A 405 2.09 -0.88 -1.22
C GLU A 405 2.43 0.14 -0.15
N TRP A 406 3.60 0.01 0.44
CA TRP A 406 4.09 0.95 1.43
C TRP A 406 5.61 0.91 1.59
N ILE A 407 6.20 2.05 1.92
CA ILE A 407 7.57 2.17 2.41
C ILE A 407 7.77 3.56 3.02
N SER A 408 8.69 3.68 3.99
CA SER A 408 9.32 4.96 4.27
C SER A 408 10.38 5.21 3.19
N LYS A 409 10.14 6.23 2.36
CA LYS A 409 10.92 6.48 1.13
C LYS A 409 12.31 7.01 1.44
N ALA A 410 13.32 6.46 0.77
CA ALA A 410 14.63 7.08 0.75
C ALA A 410 14.54 8.51 0.10
N PRO A 411 15.29 9.51 0.55
CA PRO A 411 16.40 9.43 1.49
C PRO A 411 16.04 9.75 2.95
N ASN A 412 14.79 9.55 3.40
CA ASN A 412 14.46 9.68 4.81
C ASN A 412 15.45 8.86 5.67
N GLU A 413 15.98 9.44 6.74
CA GLU A 413 16.98 8.78 7.58
C GLU A 413 16.40 7.77 8.55
N TRP A 414 15.09 7.85 8.82
CA TRP A 414 14.39 7.07 9.85
C TRP A 414 13.66 5.86 9.26
N THR A 415 14.01 5.44 8.05
CA THR A 415 13.33 4.35 7.32
C THR A 415 13.22 3.05 8.11
N ALA A 416 14.11 2.80 9.07
CA ALA A 416 14.09 1.60 9.90
C ALA A 416 12.87 1.50 10.85
N GLU A 417 12.18 2.60 11.15
CA GLU A 417 10.98 2.58 12.00
C GLU A 417 9.75 1.98 11.31
N ALA A 418 9.69 2.04 9.96
CA ALA A 418 8.47 1.74 9.21
C ALA A 418 8.01 0.29 9.37
N ALA A 419 8.87 -0.68 9.10
CA ALA A 419 8.51 -2.09 9.19
C ALA A 419 8.11 -2.52 10.61
N PRO A 420 8.83 -2.12 11.69
CA PRO A 420 8.39 -2.37 13.06
C PRO A 420 7.03 -1.79 13.42
N LEU A 421 6.74 -0.55 13.00
CA LEU A 421 5.46 0.09 13.31
C LEU A 421 4.31 -0.59 12.56
N VAL A 422 4.48 -0.92 11.27
CA VAL A 422 3.48 -1.67 10.51
C VAL A 422 3.28 -3.07 11.11
N ALA A 423 4.35 -3.76 11.52
CA ALA A 423 4.25 -5.08 12.12
C ALA A 423 3.56 -5.07 13.48
N ALA A 424 3.96 -4.17 14.40
CA ALA A 424 3.42 -4.16 15.76
C ALA A 424 2.03 -3.52 15.84
N TYR A 425 1.83 -2.36 15.21
CA TYR A 425 0.55 -1.66 15.27
C TYR A 425 -0.40 -2.10 14.15
N GLY A 426 0.04 -2.22 12.91
CA GLY A 426 -0.80 -2.63 11.79
C GLY A 426 -1.19 -4.10 11.87
N MET A 427 -0.22 -5.00 11.73
CA MET A 427 -0.47 -6.45 11.71
C MET A 427 -0.87 -6.99 13.11
N GLY A 428 -0.26 -6.45 14.17
CA GLY A 428 -0.58 -6.81 15.56
C GLY A 428 -1.85 -6.12 16.05
N LEU A 429 -1.72 -4.92 16.63
CA LEU A 429 -2.80 -4.24 17.36
C LEU A 429 -4.07 -4.00 16.52
N GLN A 430 -3.93 -3.53 15.27
CA GLN A 430 -5.07 -3.30 14.36
C GLN A 430 -5.58 -4.58 13.69
N GLY A 431 -4.79 -5.66 13.71
CA GLY A 431 -5.17 -6.96 13.17
C GLY A 431 -5.21 -7.03 11.64
N TRP A 432 -4.41 -6.22 10.93
CA TRP A 432 -4.36 -6.30 9.47
C TRP A 432 -3.97 -7.69 8.98
N ASP A 433 -4.59 -8.14 7.90
CA ASP A 433 -4.40 -9.51 7.39
C ASP A 433 -3.25 -9.63 6.41
N ALA A 434 -2.91 -8.53 5.71
CA ALA A 434 -1.82 -8.57 4.73
C ALA A 434 -1.05 -7.24 4.68
N SER A 435 0.26 -7.37 4.43
CA SER A 435 1.15 -6.23 4.29
C SER A 435 2.22 -6.56 3.25
N TYR A 436 2.34 -5.72 2.20
CA TYR A 436 3.34 -5.89 1.16
C TYR A 436 4.17 -4.61 1.00
N SER A 437 5.38 -4.62 1.52
CA SER A 437 6.29 -3.48 1.36
C SER A 437 6.74 -3.32 -0.10
N PHE A 438 6.94 -2.09 -0.57
CA PHE A 438 7.19 -1.81 -1.98
C PHE A 438 8.54 -1.10 -2.19
N ALA A 439 9.51 -1.67 -2.94
CA ALA A 439 9.42 -2.92 -3.65
C ALA A 439 10.73 -3.71 -3.52
N ASN A 440 10.60 -5.02 -3.50
CA ASN A 440 11.70 -5.96 -3.59
C ASN A 440 12.05 -6.18 -5.06
N ASN A 441 13.31 -5.96 -5.45
CA ASN A 441 13.73 -6.07 -6.86
C ASN A 441 15.00 -6.88 -7.03
N LYS A 442 15.54 -7.41 -5.92
CA LYS A 442 16.78 -8.19 -5.89
C LYS A 442 16.65 -9.41 -4.98
N PRO A 443 17.28 -10.53 -5.34
CA PRO A 443 17.36 -11.72 -4.48
C PRO A 443 18.44 -11.60 -3.39
N HIS A 444 18.65 -10.41 -2.84
CA HIS A 444 19.64 -10.12 -1.81
C HIS A 444 19.52 -8.67 -1.32
N LEU A 445 20.03 -8.38 -0.13
CA LEU A 445 20.18 -7.01 0.35
C LEU A 445 21.12 -6.21 -0.56
N THR A 446 20.77 -4.97 -0.84
CA THR A 446 21.55 -4.04 -1.66
C THR A 446 22.50 -3.21 -0.81
N GLU A 447 23.58 -2.71 -1.42
CA GLU A 447 24.56 -1.82 -0.81
C GLU A 447 24.28 -0.35 -1.13
N THR A 448 23.02 -0.02 -1.50
CA THR A 448 22.55 1.33 -1.79
C THR A 448 21.13 1.53 -1.28
N VAL A 449 20.83 2.69 -0.66
CA VAL A 449 19.50 3.00 -0.14
C VAL A 449 18.47 3.27 -1.23
N GLY A 450 18.91 3.68 -2.42
CA GLY A 450 18.06 3.81 -3.61
C GLY A 450 18.32 2.67 -4.59
N GLN A 451 17.45 2.54 -5.56
CA GLN A 451 17.62 1.58 -6.66
C GLN A 451 18.35 2.19 -7.85
N ARG A 452 18.59 1.35 -8.85
CA ARG A 452 19.07 1.79 -10.17
C ARG A 452 18.11 2.86 -10.70
N ASN A 453 18.67 3.90 -11.32
CA ASN A 453 17.96 5.09 -11.80
C ASN A 453 17.33 5.94 -10.68
N HIS A 454 17.94 5.91 -9.49
CA HIS A 454 17.55 6.73 -8.35
C HIS A 454 16.13 6.48 -7.81
N ASN A 455 15.51 5.33 -8.12
CA ASN A 455 14.21 4.97 -7.60
C ASN A 455 14.26 4.85 -6.07
N VAL A 456 13.27 5.45 -5.40
CA VAL A 456 13.17 5.51 -3.92
C VAL A 456 12.53 4.26 -3.30
N TYR A 457 11.85 3.46 -4.10
CA TYR A 457 11.15 2.25 -3.64
C TYR A 457 12.12 1.06 -3.58
N ASN A 458 12.85 0.94 -2.49
CA ASN A 458 13.82 -0.12 -2.28
C ASN A 458 13.68 -0.75 -0.90
N THR A 459 13.08 -1.93 -0.84
CA THR A 459 12.96 -2.71 0.40
C THR A 459 14.19 -3.57 0.66
N ASP A 460 15.08 -3.76 -0.34
CA ASP A 460 16.26 -4.62 -0.28
C ASP A 460 17.42 -3.98 0.48
N VAL A 461 17.14 -3.28 1.55
CA VAL A 461 18.14 -2.58 2.37
C VAL A 461 18.12 -3.10 3.81
N PRO A 462 19.27 -3.01 4.53
CA PRO A 462 19.35 -3.49 5.91
C PRO A 462 18.31 -2.83 6.85
N THR A 463 17.97 -1.56 6.61
CA THR A 463 16.99 -0.80 7.39
C THR A 463 15.54 -1.22 7.12
N HIS A 464 15.29 -2.15 6.21
CA HIS A 464 13.97 -2.70 5.92
C HIS A 464 13.98 -4.24 5.96
N MET A 465 14.41 -4.92 4.89
CA MET A 465 14.45 -6.39 4.86
C MET A 465 15.36 -6.99 5.94
N GLY A 466 16.37 -6.28 6.40
CA GLY A 466 17.21 -6.74 7.52
C GLY A 466 16.46 -6.94 8.83
N LEU A 467 15.27 -6.33 8.98
CA LEU A 467 14.40 -6.49 10.16
C LEU A 467 13.41 -7.64 10.01
N TYR A 468 13.14 -8.09 8.79
CA TYR A 468 12.12 -9.10 8.50
C TYR A 468 12.25 -10.39 9.31
N PRO A 469 13.47 -10.97 9.54
CA PRO A 469 13.58 -12.19 10.34
C PRO A 469 13.04 -12.10 11.76
N ALA A 470 13.17 -10.94 12.41
CA ALA A 470 12.59 -10.71 13.74
C ALA A 470 11.09 -10.42 13.66
N LEU A 471 10.68 -9.57 12.70
CA LEU A 471 9.29 -9.16 12.54
C LEU A 471 8.39 -10.31 12.08
N ALA A 472 8.87 -11.15 11.17
CA ALA A 472 8.15 -12.35 10.73
C ALA A 472 7.81 -13.27 11.91
N ARG A 473 8.79 -13.54 12.80
CA ARG A 473 8.55 -14.35 14.00
C ARG A 473 7.53 -13.70 14.94
N MET A 474 7.60 -12.39 15.14
CA MET A 474 6.64 -11.65 15.94
C MET A 474 5.20 -11.78 15.38
N ILE A 475 5.05 -11.67 14.05
CA ILE A 475 3.74 -11.75 13.38
C ILE A 475 3.21 -13.18 13.42
N TYR A 476 4.00 -14.18 12.99
CA TYR A 476 3.52 -15.57 12.86
C TYR A 476 3.24 -16.21 14.22
N ARG A 477 3.98 -15.84 15.27
CA ARG A 477 3.69 -16.23 16.64
C ARG A 477 2.55 -15.41 17.26
N ARG A 478 2.14 -14.30 16.60
CA ARG A 478 1.14 -13.33 17.11
C ARG A 478 1.54 -12.78 18.48
N ASP A 479 2.79 -12.37 18.60
CA ASP A 479 3.32 -11.82 19.84
C ASP A 479 2.56 -10.59 20.32
N VAL A 480 2.20 -9.70 19.41
CA VAL A 480 1.32 -8.57 19.67
C VAL A 480 -0.11 -9.03 19.51
N GLU A 481 -0.86 -8.97 20.59
CA GLU A 481 -2.27 -9.27 20.61
C GLU A 481 -3.07 -8.19 19.88
N GLU A 482 -4.12 -8.62 19.22
CA GLU A 482 -5.06 -7.74 18.57
C GLU A 482 -5.87 -6.97 19.60
N GLY A 483 -6.00 -5.66 19.39
CA GLY A 483 -6.74 -4.79 20.29
C GLY A 483 -8.26 -4.94 20.19
N ASP A 484 -8.96 -4.57 21.25
CA ASP A 484 -10.40 -4.34 21.16
C ASP A 484 -10.70 -3.12 20.29
N VAL A 485 -11.88 -3.09 19.66
CA VAL A 485 -12.38 -1.93 18.94
C VAL A 485 -12.70 -0.82 19.92
N ILE A 486 -12.02 0.31 19.80
CA ILE A 486 -12.21 1.48 20.65
C ILE A 486 -12.93 2.62 19.95
N SER A 487 -13.05 2.54 18.63
CA SER A 487 -13.72 3.54 17.81
C SER A 487 -14.33 2.92 16.57
N GLU A 488 -15.61 3.21 16.38
CA GLU A 488 -16.41 2.80 15.24
C GLU A 488 -17.04 4.02 14.58
N ARG A 489 -16.85 4.16 13.27
CA ARG A 489 -17.46 5.22 12.47
C ARG A 489 -18.58 4.65 11.64
N ASN A 490 -19.83 4.99 12.01
CA ASN A 490 -21.04 4.51 11.38
C ASN A 490 -21.35 5.31 10.12
N VAL A 491 -21.40 4.63 8.99
CA VAL A 491 -21.62 5.23 7.66
C VAL A 491 -22.81 4.57 6.98
N SER A 492 -23.92 5.28 6.89
CA SER A 492 -25.05 4.85 6.09
C SER A 492 -24.86 5.30 4.63
N VAL A 493 -24.76 4.32 3.72
CA VAL A 493 -24.65 4.57 2.28
C VAL A 493 -25.90 5.24 1.73
N GLU A 494 -27.10 4.86 2.22
CA GLU A 494 -28.35 5.50 1.84
C GLU A 494 -28.32 6.99 2.19
N ARG A 495 -27.94 7.33 3.41
CA ARG A 495 -27.82 8.74 3.84
C ARG A 495 -26.76 9.50 3.04
N LEU A 496 -25.63 8.86 2.70
CA LEU A 496 -24.63 9.47 1.83
C LEU A 496 -25.18 9.81 0.45
N LEU A 497 -26.01 8.93 -0.12
CA LEU A 497 -26.58 9.11 -1.46
C LEU A 497 -27.77 10.08 -1.46
N GLU A 498 -28.53 10.17 -0.38
CA GLU A 498 -29.72 11.03 -0.28
C GLU A 498 -29.41 12.43 0.25
N GLU A 499 -28.66 12.50 1.35
CA GLU A 499 -28.37 13.74 2.07
C GLU A 499 -27.00 14.32 1.78
N GLY A 500 -26.04 13.49 1.32
CA GLY A 500 -24.66 13.88 1.10
C GLY A 500 -23.90 14.23 2.37
N THR A 501 -24.24 13.61 3.50
CA THR A 501 -23.59 13.88 4.79
C THR A 501 -23.13 12.63 5.50
N LEU A 502 -21.99 12.73 6.17
CA LEU A 502 -21.45 11.67 7.03
C LEU A 502 -22.07 11.67 8.44
N GLY A 503 -22.56 12.83 8.90
CA GLY A 503 -23.01 13.02 10.29
C GLY A 503 -21.85 13.22 11.29
N PHE A 504 -20.60 13.16 10.85
CA PHE A 504 -19.39 13.41 11.64
C PHE A 504 -18.33 14.16 10.82
N SER A 505 -17.32 14.70 11.49
CA SER A 505 -16.20 15.35 10.82
C SER A 505 -15.14 14.34 10.41
N GLU A 506 -14.69 14.43 9.18
CA GLU A 506 -13.60 13.63 8.62
C GLU A 506 -12.74 14.53 7.74
N THR A 507 -11.44 14.35 7.81
CA THR A 507 -10.47 15.00 6.95
C THR A 507 -9.63 13.92 6.29
N VAL A 508 -9.52 13.98 4.98
CA VAL A 508 -8.64 13.12 4.18
C VAL A 508 -7.71 14.03 3.41
N GLU A 509 -6.42 13.97 3.72
CA GLU A 509 -5.38 14.73 3.03
C GLU A 509 -4.51 13.78 2.22
N GLN A 510 -4.16 14.23 1.03
CA GLN A 510 -3.26 13.51 0.15
C GLN A 510 -2.23 14.48 -0.43
N ASP A 511 -0.97 14.24 -0.11
CA ASP A 511 0.17 14.93 -0.72
C ASP A 511 0.96 13.90 -1.53
N TYR A 512 0.71 13.90 -2.84
CA TYR A 512 1.26 12.91 -3.76
C TYR A 512 0.86 11.48 -3.37
N ASP A 513 1.79 10.64 -2.90
CA ASP A 513 1.54 9.27 -2.46
C ASP A 513 1.34 9.16 -0.94
N GLU A 514 1.61 10.22 -0.19
CA GLU A 514 1.43 10.26 1.26
C GLU A 514 -0.02 10.64 1.59
N LYS A 515 -0.61 9.95 2.55
CA LYS A 515 -2.00 10.14 2.94
C LYS A 515 -2.11 10.20 4.44
N SER A 516 -2.97 11.10 4.90
CA SER A 516 -3.30 11.22 6.31
C SER A 516 -4.82 11.35 6.48
N PHE A 517 -5.29 10.87 7.61
CA PHE A 517 -6.69 10.84 7.97
C PHE A 517 -6.87 11.41 9.36
N GLY A 518 -7.96 12.17 9.56
CA GLY A 518 -8.32 12.75 10.84
C GLY A 518 -9.79 13.13 10.89
N GLY A 519 -10.21 13.75 11.99
CA GLY A 519 -11.60 14.17 12.16
C GLY A 519 -12.10 13.88 13.56
N ILE A 520 -13.33 13.33 13.68
CA ILE A 520 -13.93 12.97 14.98
C ILE A 520 -13.07 11.92 15.73
N VAL A 521 -12.37 11.06 14.99
CA VAL A 521 -11.41 10.09 15.54
C VAL A 521 -10.00 10.64 15.31
N PRO A 522 -9.26 10.96 16.38
CA PRO A 522 -7.87 11.39 16.23
C PRO A 522 -6.98 10.20 15.87
N GLN A 523 -5.90 10.45 15.15
CA GLN A 523 -4.98 9.40 14.68
C GLN A 523 -4.34 8.59 15.82
N GLU A 524 -4.17 9.19 16.99
CA GLU A 524 -3.63 8.55 18.19
C GLU A 524 -4.47 7.34 18.63
N ALA A 525 -5.74 7.26 18.24
CA ALA A 525 -6.60 6.11 18.48
C ALA A 525 -6.00 4.83 17.86
N LEU A 526 -5.34 4.92 16.70
CA LEU A 526 -4.68 3.79 16.05
C LEU A 526 -3.51 3.20 16.87
N ALA A 527 -2.96 3.96 17.79
CA ALA A 527 -1.93 3.50 18.71
C ALA A 527 -2.51 2.95 20.03
N ALA A 528 -3.80 3.18 20.27
CA ALA A 528 -4.48 2.76 21.51
C ALA A 528 -5.29 1.45 21.35
N GLY A 529 -5.94 1.23 20.22
CA GLY A 529 -6.74 0.04 19.92
C GLY A 529 -7.27 0.07 18.51
N ARG A 530 -8.14 -0.86 18.14
CA ARG A 530 -8.69 -0.97 16.79
C ARG A 530 -9.64 0.17 16.49
N VAL A 531 -9.54 0.69 15.26
CA VAL A 531 -10.40 1.74 14.72
C VAL A 531 -11.03 1.21 13.43
N VAL A 532 -12.35 1.21 13.34
CA VAL A 532 -13.07 0.64 12.21
C VAL A 532 -14.10 1.60 11.64
N VAL A 533 -14.53 1.33 10.41
CA VAL A 533 -15.72 1.88 9.76
C VAL A 533 -16.76 0.78 9.71
N ASP A 534 -17.99 1.09 10.14
CA ASP A 534 -19.14 0.21 9.93
C ASP A 534 -20.08 0.84 8.88
N PHE A 535 -20.43 0.06 7.87
CA PHE A 535 -21.45 0.43 6.88
C PHE A 535 -22.82 -0.05 7.36
N THR A 536 -23.57 0.89 7.98
CA THR A 536 -24.86 0.62 8.63
C THR A 536 -26.02 0.65 7.64
N GLU A 537 -27.09 -0.13 7.93
CA GLU A 537 -28.34 -0.10 7.14
C GLU A 537 -29.09 1.24 7.26
N GLY A 538 -28.99 1.91 8.40
CA GLY A 538 -29.62 3.19 8.67
C GLY A 538 -28.66 4.20 9.29
N PRO A 539 -29.10 5.46 9.48
CA PRO A 539 -28.27 6.50 10.05
C PRO A 539 -28.02 6.25 11.55
N GLU A 540 -26.84 5.81 11.89
CA GLU A 540 -26.36 5.68 13.26
C GLU A 540 -25.37 6.80 13.62
N ALA A 541 -25.32 7.16 14.90
CA ALA A 541 -24.45 8.24 15.35
C ALA A 541 -23.05 7.74 15.64
N THR A 542 -22.06 8.26 14.92
CA THR A 542 -20.64 8.13 15.28
C THR A 542 -20.32 8.98 16.49
N ARG A 543 -19.64 8.41 17.48
CA ARG A 543 -19.18 9.12 18.67
C ARG A 543 -17.66 9.22 18.69
N ALA A 544 -17.15 10.35 19.19
CA ALA A 544 -15.73 10.48 19.46
C ALA A 544 -15.30 9.41 20.51
N PRO A 545 -14.20 8.69 20.30
CA PRO A 545 -13.72 7.69 21.25
C PRO A 545 -13.25 8.35 22.55
N ASP A 546 -13.49 7.68 23.69
CA ASP A 546 -12.85 8.04 24.95
C ASP A 546 -11.45 7.43 25.00
N LEU A 547 -10.43 8.24 24.74
CA LEU A 547 -9.05 7.80 24.78
C LEU A 547 -8.39 8.04 26.16
N SER A 548 -9.11 8.57 27.15
CA SER A 548 -8.55 8.88 28.48
C SER A 548 -7.91 7.69 29.19
N PRO A 549 -8.38 6.42 29.03
CA PRO A 549 -7.73 5.27 29.63
C PRO A 549 -6.36 4.93 29.00
N PHE A 550 -6.14 5.33 27.76
CA PHE A 550 -4.98 4.92 26.95
C PHE A 550 -4.02 6.07 26.66
N TRP A 551 -4.50 7.30 26.63
CA TRP A 551 -3.74 8.48 26.25
C TRP A 551 -3.52 9.44 27.41
N ASN A 552 -2.33 9.38 27.99
CA ASN A 552 -1.88 10.40 28.96
C ASN A 552 -1.23 11.57 28.23
N ARG A 553 -1.96 12.67 28.10
CA ARG A 553 -1.50 13.87 27.41
C ARG A 553 -0.42 14.65 28.17
N GLU A 554 -0.38 14.54 29.49
CA GLU A 554 0.61 15.23 30.33
C GLU A 554 1.99 14.57 30.18
N SER A 555 2.04 13.25 30.19
CA SER A 555 3.28 12.48 30.01
C SER A 555 3.58 12.16 28.54
N HIS A 556 2.74 12.59 27.60
CA HIS A 556 2.87 12.35 26.17
C HIS A 556 3.02 10.84 25.83
N LEU A 557 2.12 10.04 26.37
CA LEU A 557 2.15 8.59 26.29
C LEU A 557 0.82 8.03 25.81
N VAL A 558 0.84 7.23 24.73
CA VAL A 558 -0.28 6.38 24.31
C VAL A 558 0.08 4.93 24.59
N ARG A 559 -0.80 4.19 25.28
CA ARG A 559 -0.67 2.75 25.50
C ARG A 559 -1.73 2.00 24.71
N SER A 560 -1.36 0.85 24.15
CA SER A 560 -2.38 -0.05 23.60
C SER A 560 -3.30 -0.59 24.67
N ASN A 561 -4.54 -0.89 24.32
CA ASN A 561 -5.50 -1.52 25.22
C ASN A 561 -5.11 -2.96 25.59
N THR A 562 -4.20 -3.58 24.84
CA THR A 562 -3.57 -4.85 25.20
C THR A 562 -2.46 -4.69 26.26
N GLY A 563 -2.00 -3.46 26.51
CA GLY A 563 -0.91 -3.16 27.44
C GLY A 563 0.48 -3.52 26.94
N GLN A 564 0.61 -4.12 25.74
CA GLN A 564 1.87 -4.61 25.21
C GLN A 564 2.70 -3.54 24.47
N LEU A 565 2.04 -2.47 24.00
CA LEU A 565 2.66 -1.39 23.21
C LEU A 565 2.55 -0.06 23.96
N ALA A 566 3.63 0.73 23.92
CA ALA A 566 3.63 2.07 24.48
C ALA A 566 4.35 3.04 23.53
N TRP A 567 3.66 4.11 23.16
CA TRP A 567 4.16 5.16 22.29
C TRP A 567 4.45 6.42 23.07
N HIS A 568 5.73 6.69 23.29
CA HIS A 568 6.21 7.92 23.90
C HIS A 568 6.49 8.93 22.79
N TYR A 569 5.89 10.10 22.86
CA TYR A 569 6.11 11.15 21.86
C TYR A 569 6.47 12.48 22.53
N ALA A 570 7.24 13.28 21.84
CA ALA A 570 7.60 14.62 22.27
C ALA A 570 7.00 15.64 21.30
N PRO A 571 6.07 16.51 21.74
CA PRO A 571 5.41 17.48 20.84
C PRO A 571 6.35 18.48 20.17
N GLY A 572 7.59 18.58 20.66
CA GLY A 572 8.61 19.44 20.08
C GLY A 572 9.48 18.75 19.02
N ASP A 573 9.41 17.43 18.86
CA ASP A 573 10.22 16.69 17.88
C ASP A 573 9.79 17.07 16.45
N THR A 574 10.67 17.73 15.71
CA THR A 574 10.41 18.15 14.33
C THR A 574 11.36 17.49 13.34
N ALA A 575 11.03 17.52 12.05
CA ALA A 575 11.89 16.99 11.00
C ALA A 575 13.26 17.69 10.89
N THR A 576 13.40 18.87 11.48
CA THR A 576 14.60 19.70 11.44
C THR A 576 15.49 19.57 12.66
N ASP A 577 14.98 18.98 13.75
CA ASP A 577 15.74 18.84 14.98
C ASP A 577 16.89 17.84 14.83
N PRO A 578 18.03 18.11 15.47
CA PRO A 578 19.11 17.13 15.56
C PRO A 578 18.63 15.82 16.19
N PRO A 579 19.15 14.66 15.77
CA PRO A 579 18.70 13.36 16.29
C PRO A 579 18.87 13.18 17.80
N ASP A 580 19.88 13.83 18.38
CA ASP A 580 20.20 13.81 19.81
C ASP A 580 19.29 14.73 20.65
N GLU A 581 18.57 15.65 20.04
CA GLU A 581 17.57 16.50 20.67
C GLU A 581 16.15 15.87 20.62
N ARG A 582 15.91 14.83 19.80
CA ARG A 582 14.63 14.13 19.71
C ARG A 582 14.50 13.05 20.78
N SER A 583 13.26 12.77 21.19
CA SER A 583 13.01 11.82 22.27
C SER A 583 11.76 10.94 22.09
N SER A 584 11.16 10.94 20.91
CA SER A 584 9.99 10.09 20.60
C SER A 584 10.42 8.65 20.28
N PHE A 585 9.75 7.66 20.87
CA PHE A 585 10.03 6.25 20.65
C PHE A 585 8.83 5.36 21.01
N VAL A 586 8.87 4.13 20.55
CA VAL A 586 7.90 3.08 20.86
C VAL A 586 8.57 1.94 21.60
N THR A 587 7.88 1.36 22.57
CA THR A 587 8.26 0.10 23.19
C THR A 587 7.28 -1.00 22.86
N ILE A 588 7.81 -2.21 22.68
CA ILE A 588 7.08 -3.45 22.44
C ILE A 588 7.48 -4.42 23.55
N ASP A 589 6.51 -4.85 24.36
CA ASP A 589 6.73 -5.71 25.52
C ASP A 589 5.76 -6.89 25.50
N THR A 590 6.08 -7.89 24.69
CA THR A 590 5.29 -9.13 24.55
C THR A 590 6.06 -10.32 25.11
N PRO A 591 5.43 -11.47 25.36
CA PRO A 591 6.16 -12.66 25.81
C PRO A 591 7.30 -13.06 24.85
N GLY A 592 7.06 -13.10 23.57
CA GLY A 592 8.00 -13.62 22.58
C GLY A 592 8.96 -12.59 21.96
N THR A 593 8.63 -11.30 22.03
CA THR A 593 9.44 -10.21 21.47
C THR A 593 9.46 -8.99 22.36
N LYS A 594 10.65 -8.46 22.62
CA LYS A 594 10.88 -7.18 23.30
C LYS A 594 11.53 -6.23 22.31
N GLY A 595 11.07 -4.98 22.25
CA GLY A 595 11.62 -4.04 21.27
C GLY A 595 11.54 -2.58 21.67
N VAL A 596 12.44 -1.78 21.11
CA VAL A 596 12.46 -0.32 21.17
C VAL A 596 12.69 0.23 19.77
N VAL A 597 11.89 1.20 19.36
CA VAL A 597 11.95 1.81 18.02
C VAL A 597 11.95 3.33 18.16
N GLY A 598 12.95 4.01 17.67
CA GLY A 598 12.96 5.48 17.62
C GLY A 598 14.12 6.15 18.37
N PHE A 599 13.86 7.37 18.89
CA PHE A 599 14.86 8.23 19.56
C PHE A 599 14.92 7.92 21.05
N ALA A 600 15.59 6.84 21.40
CA ALA A 600 15.56 6.22 22.72
C ALA A 600 16.89 6.30 23.47
N ALA A 601 17.85 7.10 22.98
CA ALA A 601 19.18 7.20 23.57
C ALA A 601 19.19 7.74 25.00
N GLY A 602 20.18 7.31 25.77
CA GLY A 602 20.44 7.82 27.13
C GLY A 602 19.45 7.35 28.19
N LYS A 603 18.56 6.40 27.84
CA LYS A 603 17.57 5.81 28.75
C LYS A 603 17.80 4.31 28.90
N THR A 604 17.38 3.79 30.04
CA THR A 604 17.24 2.34 30.25
C THR A 604 15.79 1.96 30.06
N HIS A 605 15.54 1.01 29.16
CA HIS A 605 14.21 0.50 28.83
C HIS A 605 14.04 -0.88 29.47
N ALA A 606 13.23 -0.96 30.51
CA ALA A 606 12.90 -2.22 31.17
C ALA A 606 11.64 -2.81 30.50
N LEU A 607 11.80 -3.95 29.84
CA LEU A 607 10.75 -4.67 29.09
C LEU A 607 10.65 -6.09 29.64
N GLY A 608 9.84 -6.28 30.67
CA GLY A 608 9.75 -7.54 31.38
C GLY A 608 11.11 -8.01 31.89
N ALA A 609 11.61 -9.14 31.41
CA ALA A 609 12.89 -9.70 31.78
C ALA A 609 14.11 -9.13 31.04
N VAL A 610 13.89 -8.21 30.10
CA VAL A 610 14.95 -7.60 29.26
C VAL A 610 15.16 -6.13 29.64
N GLU A 611 16.40 -5.74 29.83
CA GLU A 611 16.80 -4.35 30.02
C GLU A 611 17.64 -3.92 28.81
N LEU A 612 17.22 -2.87 28.12
CA LEU A 612 17.93 -2.30 26.96
C LEU A 612 18.49 -0.94 27.31
N GLN A 613 19.79 -0.75 27.12
CA GLN A 613 20.44 0.53 27.21
C GLN A 613 20.93 0.94 25.81
N ILE A 614 20.38 2.03 25.26
CA ILE A 614 20.63 2.50 23.90
C ILE A 614 21.45 3.79 23.97
N GLU A 615 22.60 3.84 23.30
CA GLU A 615 23.50 5.00 23.27
C GLU A 615 23.33 5.81 21.98
N THR A 616 22.95 5.17 20.86
CA THR A 616 22.77 5.85 19.57
C THR A 616 21.46 6.65 19.57
N PRO A 617 21.43 7.87 19.01
CA PRO A 617 20.24 8.72 19.04
C PRO A 617 18.98 8.06 18.49
N PHE A 618 19.08 7.32 17.39
CA PHE A 618 17.96 6.58 16.79
C PHE A 618 18.35 5.13 16.59
N ALA A 619 17.51 4.23 17.07
CA ALA A 619 17.69 2.80 16.89
C ALA A 619 16.36 2.04 16.79
N VAL A 620 16.42 0.88 16.15
CA VAL A 620 15.46 -0.21 16.22
C VAL A 620 16.18 -1.38 16.87
N VAL A 621 15.69 -1.85 18.00
CA VAL A 621 16.28 -2.97 18.74
C VAL A 621 15.20 -3.97 19.04
N PHE A 622 15.44 -5.25 18.70
CA PHE A 622 14.56 -6.36 19.08
C PHE A 622 15.35 -7.46 19.78
N VAL A 623 14.73 -8.05 20.77
CA VAL A 623 15.12 -9.31 21.39
C VAL A 623 13.95 -10.27 21.18
N THR A 624 14.15 -11.28 20.32
CA THR A 624 13.08 -12.17 19.84
C THR A 624 13.42 -13.61 20.17
N ALA A 625 12.48 -14.36 20.77
CA ALA A 625 12.63 -15.81 20.97
C ALA A 625 12.68 -16.54 19.62
N LEU A 626 13.55 -17.55 19.51
CA LEU A 626 13.68 -18.34 18.28
C LEU A 626 12.76 -19.56 18.20
N GLY A 627 12.11 -19.95 19.31
CA GLY A 627 11.11 -21.03 19.34
C GLY A 627 9.70 -20.54 18.98
N GLU A 628 8.88 -21.42 18.42
CA GLU A 628 7.50 -21.08 18.01
C GLU A 628 6.60 -20.72 19.19
N GLU A 629 6.71 -21.45 20.31
CA GLU A 629 5.91 -21.20 21.51
C GLU A 629 6.74 -20.59 22.66
N ALA A 630 7.96 -20.14 22.38
CA ALA A 630 8.86 -19.69 23.42
C ALA A 630 8.65 -18.21 23.78
N SER A 631 8.60 -17.93 25.07
CA SER A 631 8.82 -16.59 25.58
C SER A 631 10.31 -16.25 25.59
N VAL A 632 10.65 -14.97 25.66
CA VAL A 632 12.05 -14.50 25.78
C VAL A 632 12.73 -15.11 27.02
N THR A 633 11.96 -15.43 28.08
CA THR A 633 12.47 -16.01 29.34
C THR A 633 12.67 -17.52 29.27
N GLU A 634 11.96 -18.20 28.37
CA GLU A 634 11.97 -19.68 28.29
C GLU A 634 12.75 -20.19 27.08
N ALA A 635 12.99 -19.32 26.09
CA ALA A 635 13.70 -19.68 24.87
C ALA A 635 15.17 -20.07 25.14
N GLY A 636 15.57 -21.21 24.66
CA GLY A 636 16.96 -21.64 24.71
C GLY A 636 17.91 -20.78 23.85
N ARG A 637 17.34 -20.02 22.90
CA ARG A 637 18.07 -19.13 21.98
C ARG A 637 17.25 -17.88 21.68
N LEU A 638 17.93 -16.74 21.61
CA LEU A 638 17.35 -15.44 21.28
C LEU A 638 18.03 -14.85 20.04
N LEU A 639 17.26 -14.17 19.22
CA LEU A 639 17.75 -13.28 18.16
C LEU A 639 17.78 -11.85 18.68
N VAL A 640 18.94 -11.21 18.70
CA VAL A 640 19.08 -9.78 18.92
C VAL A 640 19.26 -9.08 17.57
N THR A 641 18.32 -8.24 17.21
CA THR A 641 18.37 -7.45 15.96
C THR A 641 18.55 -5.99 16.30
N THR A 642 19.56 -5.34 15.73
CA THR A 642 19.80 -3.92 15.89
C THR A 642 19.99 -3.25 14.53
N VAL A 643 19.24 -2.20 14.28
CA VAL A 643 19.34 -1.39 13.06
C VAL A 643 19.16 0.08 13.43
N ALA A 644 19.92 0.96 12.81
CA ALA A 644 19.75 2.40 13.02
C ALA A 644 19.46 3.11 11.67
N ARG A 645 20.46 3.78 11.12
CA ARG A 645 20.34 4.59 9.91
C ARG A 645 21.22 4.06 8.79
N ALA A 646 20.80 4.26 7.54
CA ALA A 646 21.61 3.98 6.37
C ALA A 646 21.70 5.19 5.44
N ARG A 647 22.87 5.42 4.85
CA ARG A 647 23.11 6.48 3.86
C ARG A 647 24.07 5.95 2.78
N ASN A 648 23.89 6.44 1.57
CA ASN A 648 24.92 6.24 0.53
C ASN A 648 26.18 7.04 0.86
N THR A 649 27.36 6.49 0.58
CA THR A 649 28.64 7.15 0.81
C THR A 649 28.67 8.53 0.12
N GLY A 650 28.98 9.56 0.90
CA GLY A 650 29.02 10.95 0.43
C GLY A 650 27.66 11.66 0.37
N MET A 651 26.58 11.02 0.75
CA MET A 651 25.27 11.62 0.92
C MET A 651 25.30 12.62 2.10
N ARG A 652 24.74 13.80 1.90
CA ARG A 652 24.68 14.87 2.93
C ARG A 652 23.34 15.56 2.86
N TYR A 653 22.86 15.92 4.03
CA TYR A 653 21.68 16.79 4.18
C TYR A 653 22.16 18.20 4.51
N SER A 654 21.47 19.22 4.00
CA SER A 654 21.64 20.60 4.41
C SER A 654 20.27 21.14 4.77
N GLY A 655 20.13 21.66 5.98
CA GLY A 655 18.93 22.36 6.45
C GLY A 655 19.22 23.83 6.67
N ASP A 656 18.26 24.67 6.34
CA ASP A 656 18.14 26.06 6.75
C ASP A 656 16.94 26.26 7.71
N GLY A 657 16.61 25.19 8.43
CA GLY A 657 15.61 25.15 9.49
C GLY A 657 14.20 24.73 9.07
N ALA A 658 13.85 24.67 7.78
CA ALA A 658 12.48 24.35 7.35
C ALA A 658 12.32 23.00 6.65
N ARG A 659 13.31 22.56 5.86
CA ARG A 659 13.32 21.24 5.17
C ARG A 659 14.76 20.82 4.83
N PRO A 660 15.24 19.66 5.22
CA PRO A 660 16.56 19.16 4.83
C PRO A 660 16.64 18.97 3.31
N ARG A 661 17.73 19.40 2.70
CA ARG A 661 17.99 19.21 1.26
C ARG A 661 19.21 18.33 1.05
N PRO A 662 19.17 17.30 0.18
CA PRO A 662 20.36 16.57 -0.17
C PRO A 662 21.32 17.51 -0.93
N ARG A 663 22.53 17.68 -0.46
CA ARG A 663 23.61 18.33 -1.24
C ARG A 663 24.25 17.29 -2.15
N ARG A 664 24.44 17.69 -3.43
CA ARG A 664 25.11 16.89 -4.45
C ARG A 664 26.27 16.09 -3.91
N ALA A 665 26.17 14.76 -3.93
CA ALA A 665 27.34 13.98 -4.23
C ALA A 665 27.82 14.45 -5.61
N ALA A 666 29.09 14.83 -5.74
CA ALA A 666 29.62 15.31 -7.01
C ALA A 666 29.63 14.15 -8.03
N HIS A 667 28.47 13.80 -8.59
CA HIS A 667 28.37 13.06 -9.82
C HIS A 667 28.40 14.12 -10.94
N ARG A 668 29.53 14.21 -11.61
CA ARG A 668 29.60 14.91 -12.88
C ARG A 668 28.50 14.36 -13.77
N ALA A 669 27.53 15.21 -14.09
CA ALA A 669 26.62 14.97 -15.17
C ALA A 669 27.46 14.79 -16.45
N HIS A 670 27.48 13.59 -17.00
CA HIS A 670 27.96 13.39 -18.36
C HIS A 670 26.87 13.88 -19.32
N GLY A 671 27.02 15.14 -19.71
CA GLY A 671 26.45 15.63 -20.94
C GLY A 671 27.16 14.97 -22.12
N ARG A 672 26.34 14.50 -23.07
CA ARG A 672 26.66 14.14 -24.46
C ARG A 672 27.90 13.28 -24.72
N SER A 673 27.64 12.09 -25.16
CA SER A 673 28.58 11.19 -25.80
C SER A 673 29.26 11.84 -27.00
N PRO A 674 30.57 11.61 -27.18
CA PRO A 674 31.12 11.26 -28.47
C PRO A 674 31.64 9.81 -28.45
N ARG A 675 31.46 9.17 -29.59
CA ARG A 675 31.95 7.82 -29.88
C ARG A 675 33.47 7.76 -29.78
N GLY A 676 33.97 6.68 -29.17
CA GLY A 676 35.28 6.18 -29.49
C GLY A 676 36.21 5.80 -28.33
N ARG A 677 36.49 4.51 -28.26
CA ARG A 677 37.68 3.81 -27.80
C ARG A 677 37.94 3.60 -26.31
N ASP A 678 37.98 2.33 -26.03
CA ASP A 678 38.64 1.54 -24.98
C ASP A 678 39.46 2.24 -23.89
N GLY A 679 39.03 2.00 -22.66
CA GLY A 679 39.79 2.29 -21.46
C GLY A 679 39.10 1.70 -20.24
N ALA A 680 39.60 0.59 -19.74
CA ALA A 680 39.07 -0.06 -18.56
C ALA A 680 39.18 0.85 -17.33
N ALA A 681 38.11 1.59 -17.03
CA ALA A 681 37.97 2.32 -15.79
C ALA A 681 37.26 1.42 -14.76
N ARG A 682 37.96 1.05 -13.72
CA ARG A 682 37.42 0.40 -12.54
C ARG A 682 36.27 1.23 -11.97
N ARG A 683 35.06 0.73 -12.08
CA ARG A 683 33.88 1.29 -11.42
C ARG A 683 34.05 1.11 -9.91
N ARG A 684 34.29 2.18 -9.19
CA ARG A 684 34.07 2.21 -7.75
C ARG A 684 32.55 2.32 -7.55
N GLY A 685 31.94 1.24 -7.09
CA GLY A 685 30.53 1.24 -6.68
C GLY A 685 30.32 2.18 -5.49
N ALA A 686 29.22 2.89 -5.47
CA ALA A 686 28.75 3.55 -4.27
C ALA A 686 28.54 2.48 -3.18
N ARG A 687 28.93 2.76 -1.97
CA ARG A 687 28.79 1.87 -0.81
C ARG A 687 27.87 2.53 0.19
N ASP A 688 27.00 1.74 0.77
CA ASP A 688 26.13 2.16 1.86
C ASP A 688 26.91 2.15 3.18
N ASP A 689 26.68 3.17 3.99
CA ASP A 689 27.24 3.29 5.32
C ASP A 689 26.10 3.06 6.34
N VAL A 690 26.27 2.07 7.21
CA VAL A 690 25.35 1.74 8.31
C VAL A 690 26.05 2.02 9.64
N LEU A 691 25.32 2.61 10.58
CA LEU A 691 25.83 2.92 11.91
C LEU A 691 26.22 1.65 12.69
N ARG A 692 27.33 1.72 13.44
CA ARG A 692 27.62 0.77 14.52
C ARG A 692 26.78 1.15 15.73
N ASP A 693 25.84 0.28 16.07
CA ASP A 693 25.03 0.46 17.26
C ASP A 693 25.82 0.00 18.50
N ARG A 694 25.85 0.86 19.51
CA ARG A 694 26.24 0.45 20.85
C ARG A 694 24.96 0.12 21.63
N VAL A 695 24.60 -1.15 21.62
CA VAL A 695 23.47 -1.68 22.38
C VAL A 695 24.02 -2.62 23.44
N ARG A 696 23.62 -2.42 24.70
CA ARG A 696 23.87 -3.35 25.79
C ARG A 696 22.59 -4.00 26.18
N VAL A 697 22.60 -5.33 26.15
CA VAL A 697 21.48 -6.17 26.59
C VAL A 697 21.89 -6.85 27.88
N LYS A 698 21.10 -6.66 28.94
CA LYS A 698 21.18 -7.46 30.17
C LYS A 698 20.03 -8.45 30.17
N SER A 699 20.34 -9.72 30.31
CA SER A 699 19.36 -10.80 30.54
C SER A 699 19.09 -10.99 32.03
#